data_69e6368df867a76dbcd2e75e8f1443ba
#
_entry.id   69e6368df867a76dbcd2e75e8f1443ba
#
_cell.length_a   1.000
_cell.length_b   1.000
_cell.length_c   1.000
_cell.angle_alpha   90.00
_cell.angle_beta   90.00
_cell.angle_gamma   90.00
#
_symmetry.space_group_name_H-M   'P 1'
#
loop_
_entity.id
_entity.type
_entity.pdbx_description
1 polymer ?
#
loop_
_entity_poly.entity_id
_entity_poly.type
_entity_poly.pdbx_seq_one_letter_code
_entity_poly.pdbx_strand_id
1 'polypeptide(L)'
;MAQDQDFSLLDASISELQSALSSGTLSSVDLVSKYLRRISVFDANGPKLSAIPIINPSAIEDAAASDARRAAGLPPRPLEGIPYLAKDSIKVKGMSVASGSPAFETLIANEDAACIKILRDAGAILLGRTNMPAMAYGGMQRGCYGRAESPYNKSYLAAAYASGSSNGSAVATAANFCAFSLGSETVSSGRSPASNNSIVAYTPSKGLLPLRGVWPLYATCDVLVPHTRTVSDLFQVLDVLAVSDPTPKGDFYQEQKLISLPSIDTLRPKSFSSLRDGTSLRGKRIGVPSMYIGGDQSSLNPTSKLTTRPSIIKLWQNAREALESCGAVVIETDFPLVTTYESNADKGHLVTVAGLPEGWSSMERCELVAHIWDDFLIANGQEGLNSLAHVDPDTIFPLAPGSLKGTPDAANALRWDEMVKYPLRRPASIFDIPGLRQGLEALENARNEKLEKWMDGLGLDTVVFPANGDVGAANADCDEVASRFAWSNGVKYSNGNRPIRHLGVPTISVPMGVMDDTGMPVNLTFAGKAYDDNSLLKYGFAFEQAMDGRVRPTSVPALDSDCVKVAQGARPWASNSVAELVVQNQSKKIEDSMIVVRIEGSLVPSDVELDTLSCYVNGQPFNAVLDGDKWSIVASYPESERDQNWERWSSPALTQTIVIITASTKSGSTAGKLLLL
;
A
#
# COMPACT_ATOMS: atom_id res chain seq x y z
N MET A 1 38.07 13.17 -9.11
CA MET A 1 37.99 12.48 -7.81
C MET A 1 36.57 12.62 -7.37
N ALA A 2 35.76 11.53 -7.46
CA ALA A 2 34.45 11.51 -6.86
C ALA A 2 34.65 11.61 -5.34
N GLN A 3 34.08 12.61 -4.71
CA GLN A 3 33.99 12.66 -3.24
C GLN A 3 33.23 11.41 -2.79
N ASP A 4 33.78 10.66 -1.83
CA ASP A 4 33.10 9.60 -1.11
C ASP A 4 31.84 10.23 -0.49
N GLN A 5 30.69 10.06 -1.15
CA GLN A 5 29.43 10.60 -0.68
C GLN A 5 28.83 9.54 0.25
N ASP A 6 28.61 9.89 1.51
CA ASP A 6 27.95 9.01 2.48
C ASP A 6 26.62 8.49 1.91
N PHE A 7 26.30 7.22 2.15
CA PHE A 7 25.04 6.63 1.72
C PHE A 7 23.89 7.13 2.62
N SER A 8 22.81 7.64 2.01
CA SER A 8 21.60 8.03 2.72
C SER A 8 20.48 7.00 2.50
N LEU A 9 19.85 6.53 3.61
CA LEU A 9 18.68 5.67 3.55
C LEU A 9 17.46 6.42 3.01
N LEU A 10 17.37 7.73 3.28
CA LEU A 10 16.21 8.53 2.91
C LEU A 10 16.13 8.69 1.40
N ASP A 11 14.96 8.28 0.86
CA ASP A 11 14.64 8.25 -0.57
C ASP A 11 15.57 7.39 -1.42
N ALA A 12 16.39 6.53 -0.79
CA ALA A 12 17.18 5.57 -1.52
C ALA A 12 16.30 4.71 -2.42
N SER A 13 16.64 4.65 -3.70
CA SER A 13 16.00 3.77 -4.68
C SER A 13 16.36 2.31 -4.41
N ILE A 14 15.57 1.39 -4.95
CA ILE A 14 15.88 -0.05 -4.87
C ILE A 14 17.26 -0.33 -5.47
N SER A 15 17.65 0.35 -6.56
CA SER A 15 18.97 0.20 -7.17
C SER A 15 20.11 0.65 -6.25
N GLU A 16 19.95 1.77 -5.55
CA GLU A 16 20.95 2.28 -4.59
C GLU A 16 21.06 1.35 -3.37
N LEU A 17 19.94 0.85 -2.86
CA LEU A 17 19.92 -0.16 -1.79
C LEU A 17 20.65 -1.42 -2.22
N GLN A 18 20.37 -1.95 -3.43
CA GLN A 18 21.06 -3.12 -3.98
C GLN A 18 22.56 -2.88 -4.15
N SER A 19 22.95 -1.68 -4.59
CA SER A 19 24.35 -1.26 -4.70
C SER A 19 25.06 -1.25 -3.35
N ALA A 20 24.43 -0.67 -2.32
CA ALA A 20 24.96 -0.62 -0.96
C ALA A 20 25.10 -2.02 -0.34
N LEU A 21 24.12 -2.90 -0.57
CA LEU A 21 24.17 -4.30 -0.15
C LEU A 21 25.26 -5.08 -0.89
N SER A 22 25.41 -4.89 -2.19
CA SER A 22 26.39 -5.60 -3.01
C SER A 22 27.84 -5.19 -2.72
N SER A 23 28.05 -3.90 -2.43
CA SER A 23 29.36 -3.35 -2.06
C SER A 23 29.77 -3.67 -0.61
N GLY A 24 28.85 -4.20 0.22
CA GLY A 24 29.10 -4.38 1.65
C GLY A 24 29.10 -3.08 2.46
N THR A 25 28.61 -1.96 1.89
CA THR A 25 28.38 -0.71 2.62
C THR A 25 27.36 -0.91 3.74
N LEU A 26 26.34 -1.75 3.47
CA LEU A 26 25.33 -2.21 4.41
C LEU A 26 25.20 -3.72 4.33
N SER A 27 24.89 -4.36 5.46
CA SER A 27 24.28 -5.70 5.48
C SER A 27 22.76 -5.59 5.35
N SER A 28 22.09 -6.71 5.04
CA SER A 28 20.62 -6.75 5.10
C SER A 28 20.11 -6.57 6.53
N VAL A 29 20.85 -7.09 7.52
CA VAL A 29 20.54 -6.89 8.95
C VAL A 29 20.61 -5.40 9.32
N ASP A 30 21.66 -4.68 8.89
CA ASP A 30 21.76 -3.23 9.12
C ASP A 30 20.61 -2.48 8.46
N LEU A 31 20.31 -2.80 7.20
CA LEU A 31 19.25 -2.13 6.43
C LEU A 31 17.88 -2.31 7.08
N VAL A 32 17.52 -3.56 7.42
CA VAL A 32 16.25 -3.88 8.09
C VAL A 32 16.18 -3.21 9.47
N SER A 33 17.26 -3.25 10.25
CA SER A 33 17.31 -2.62 11.57
C SER A 33 17.12 -1.11 11.51
N LYS A 34 17.67 -0.43 10.50
CA LYS A 34 17.47 1.02 10.29
C LYS A 34 16.01 1.35 9.95
N TYR A 35 15.37 0.58 9.07
CA TYR A 35 13.95 0.75 8.77
C TYR A 35 13.07 0.48 10.00
N LEU A 36 13.33 -0.60 10.76
CA LEU A 36 12.62 -0.89 12.01
C LEU A 36 12.82 0.21 13.06
N ARG A 37 14.02 0.81 13.15
CA ARG A 37 14.25 1.96 14.02
C ARG A 37 13.40 3.16 13.61
N ARG A 38 13.31 3.49 12.30
CA ARG A 38 12.44 4.56 11.81
C ARG A 38 10.98 4.30 12.12
N ILE A 39 10.50 3.07 11.90
CA ILE A 39 9.14 2.63 12.28
C ILE A 39 8.92 2.84 13.78
N SER A 40 9.87 2.42 14.60
CA SER A 40 9.78 2.56 16.05
C SER A 40 9.71 4.02 16.51
N VAL A 41 10.49 4.92 15.87
CA VAL A 41 10.55 6.35 16.24
C VAL A 41 9.32 7.12 15.77
N PHE A 42 8.86 6.88 14.52
CA PHE A 42 7.90 7.78 13.88
C PHE A 42 6.51 7.16 13.69
N ASP A 43 6.42 5.84 13.60
CA ASP A 43 5.15 5.15 13.39
C ASP A 43 4.52 4.72 14.73
N ALA A 44 5.27 4.00 15.56
CA ALA A 44 4.80 3.52 16.85
C ALA A 44 4.88 4.57 17.96
N ASN A 45 5.82 5.51 17.85
CA ASN A 45 6.04 6.59 18.83
C ASN A 45 6.11 7.95 18.10
N GLY A 46 6.55 9.00 18.78
CA GLY A 46 6.68 10.34 18.21
C GLY A 46 5.41 10.84 17.53
N PRO A 47 5.42 11.08 16.21
CA PRO A 47 4.22 11.50 15.46
C PRO A 47 3.07 10.49 15.52
N LYS A 48 3.34 9.22 15.81
CA LYS A 48 2.37 8.11 15.86
C LYS A 48 1.59 8.00 14.54
N LEU A 49 2.30 7.77 13.45
CA LEU A 49 1.67 7.67 12.13
C LEU A 49 0.77 6.43 11.99
N SER A 50 0.98 5.41 12.83
CA SER A 50 0.13 4.20 12.95
C SER A 50 -0.10 3.49 11.61
N ALA A 51 0.89 3.55 10.73
CA ALA A 51 0.83 2.94 9.40
C ALA A 51 1.11 1.43 9.44
N ILE A 52 1.85 0.94 10.47
CA ILE A 52 2.32 -0.44 10.57
C ILE A 52 1.94 -1.04 11.93
N PRO A 53 0.71 -1.53 12.09
CA PRO A 53 0.24 -2.09 13.35
C PRO A 53 0.89 -3.43 13.72
N ILE A 54 1.43 -4.17 12.74
CA ILE A 54 1.96 -5.51 12.95
C ILE A 54 3.34 -5.60 12.32
N ILE A 55 4.36 -5.75 13.14
CA ILE A 55 5.75 -5.97 12.70
C ILE A 55 5.97 -7.48 12.48
N ASN A 56 6.71 -7.83 11.43
CA ASN A 56 7.15 -9.22 11.22
C ASN A 56 8.23 -9.58 12.24
N PRO A 57 7.98 -10.50 13.18
CA PRO A 57 8.97 -10.88 14.19
C PRO A 57 10.22 -11.52 13.58
N SER A 58 10.12 -12.10 12.38
CA SER A 58 11.24 -12.77 11.69
C SER A 58 12.00 -11.84 10.74
N ALA A 59 11.73 -10.53 10.72
CA ALA A 59 12.32 -9.62 9.72
C ALA A 59 13.87 -9.60 9.79
N ILE A 60 14.45 -9.66 10.99
CA ILE A 60 15.91 -9.67 11.16
C ILE A 60 16.50 -11.06 10.82
N GLU A 61 15.81 -12.14 11.16
CA GLU A 61 16.22 -13.50 10.77
C GLU A 61 16.20 -13.67 9.24
N ASP A 62 15.18 -13.16 8.56
CA ASP A 62 15.11 -13.16 7.09
C ASP A 62 16.27 -12.33 6.48
N ALA A 63 16.63 -11.21 7.12
CA ALA A 63 17.78 -10.38 6.73
C ALA A 63 19.10 -11.11 6.90
N ALA A 64 19.30 -11.78 8.03
CA ALA A 64 20.51 -12.59 8.29
C ALA A 64 20.65 -13.73 7.28
N ALA A 65 19.53 -14.38 6.90
CA ALA A 65 19.55 -15.41 5.85
C ALA A 65 19.96 -14.83 4.49
N SER A 66 19.57 -13.60 4.15
CA SER A 66 20.00 -12.90 2.94
C SER A 66 21.50 -12.60 2.97
N ASP A 67 22.03 -12.16 4.12
CA ASP A 67 23.47 -11.90 4.30
C ASP A 67 24.29 -13.19 4.22
N ALA A 68 23.82 -14.30 4.81
CA ALA A 68 24.46 -15.60 4.71
C ALA A 68 24.56 -16.10 3.25
N ARG A 69 23.53 -15.84 2.42
CA ARG A 69 23.58 -16.15 0.98
C ARG A 69 24.69 -15.37 0.26
N ARG A 70 24.82 -14.06 0.56
CA ARG A 70 25.90 -13.23 -0.02
C ARG A 70 27.27 -13.69 0.44
N ALA A 71 27.45 -13.98 1.74
CA ALA A 71 28.70 -14.50 2.28
C ALA A 71 29.09 -15.85 1.64
N ALA A 72 28.12 -16.68 1.29
CA ALA A 72 28.33 -17.94 0.55
C ALA A 72 28.63 -17.72 -0.96
N GLY A 73 28.67 -16.48 -1.45
CA GLY A 73 28.92 -16.18 -2.86
C GLY A 73 27.80 -16.59 -3.81
N LEU A 74 26.59 -16.83 -3.30
CA LEU A 74 25.45 -17.19 -4.14
C LEU A 74 24.99 -16.00 -4.96
N PRO A 75 24.54 -16.22 -6.21
CA PRO A 75 24.07 -15.12 -7.05
C PRO A 75 22.87 -14.42 -6.39
N PRO A 76 22.83 -13.06 -6.43
CA PRO A 76 21.73 -12.29 -5.84
C PRO A 76 20.42 -12.57 -6.58
N ARG A 77 19.34 -12.70 -5.82
CA ARG A 77 17.97 -12.73 -6.35
C ARG A 77 17.53 -11.31 -6.76
N PRO A 78 16.50 -11.14 -7.58
CA PRO A 78 16.10 -9.82 -8.10
C PRO A 78 15.85 -8.73 -7.07
N LEU A 79 15.33 -9.09 -5.88
CA LEU A 79 15.08 -8.16 -4.77
C LEU A 79 15.79 -8.61 -3.48
N GLU A 80 16.94 -9.27 -3.60
CA GLU A 80 17.70 -9.83 -2.48
C GLU A 80 17.99 -8.77 -1.40
N GLY A 81 17.41 -8.98 -0.21
CA GLY A 81 17.61 -8.12 0.95
C GLY A 81 16.82 -6.81 0.93
N ILE A 82 15.93 -6.58 -0.04
CA ILE A 82 15.14 -5.34 -0.14
C ILE A 82 13.92 -5.40 0.78
N PRO A 83 13.78 -4.46 1.76
CA PRO A 83 12.69 -4.46 2.71
C PRO A 83 11.39 -3.88 2.12
N TYR A 84 10.27 -4.56 2.36
CA TYR A 84 8.94 -4.11 1.93
C TYR A 84 7.88 -4.32 3.01
N LEU A 85 6.69 -3.73 2.78
CA LEU A 85 5.51 -3.86 3.62
C LEU A 85 4.31 -4.33 2.81
N ALA A 86 3.35 -5.00 3.46
CA ALA A 86 2.16 -5.52 2.83
C ALA A 86 0.89 -5.12 3.59
N LYS A 87 -0.14 -4.70 2.86
CA LYS A 87 -1.45 -4.37 3.42
C LYS A 87 -2.05 -5.53 4.20
N ASP A 88 -2.76 -5.25 5.30
CA ASP A 88 -3.32 -6.26 6.19
C ASP A 88 -4.40 -7.17 5.53
N SER A 89 -4.82 -6.88 4.33
CA SER A 89 -5.67 -7.77 3.51
C SER A 89 -4.89 -8.87 2.77
N ILE A 90 -3.54 -8.88 2.80
CA ILE A 90 -2.71 -9.81 2.02
C ILE A 90 -2.23 -10.93 2.93
N LYS A 91 -2.52 -12.20 2.65
CA LYS A 91 -2.05 -13.34 3.45
C LYS A 91 -0.52 -13.39 3.53
N VAL A 92 -0.01 -13.47 4.76
CA VAL A 92 1.38 -13.82 5.06
C VAL A 92 1.35 -14.99 6.04
N LYS A 93 1.87 -16.13 5.65
CA LYS A 93 1.82 -17.35 6.45
C LYS A 93 2.27 -17.13 7.90
N GLY A 94 1.44 -17.53 8.86
CA GLY A 94 1.70 -17.43 10.29
C GLY A 94 1.44 -16.05 10.90
N MET A 95 1.08 -15.03 10.10
CA MET A 95 0.66 -13.72 10.58
C MET A 95 -0.86 -13.55 10.51
N SER A 96 -1.41 -12.62 11.30
CA SER A 96 -2.83 -12.28 11.22
C SER A 96 -3.17 -11.69 9.84
N VAL A 97 -4.40 -11.89 9.39
CA VAL A 97 -4.95 -11.33 8.15
C VAL A 97 -6.34 -10.78 8.42
N ALA A 98 -6.40 -9.84 9.37
CA ALA A 98 -7.65 -9.25 9.85
C ALA A 98 -8.37 -8.39 8.81
N SER A 99 -7.67 -7.91 7.80
CA SER A 99 -8.18 -6.89 6.86
C SER A 99 -8.76 -5.68 7.60
N GLY A 100 -8.13 -5.27 8.71
CA GLY A 100 -8.57 -4.16 9.58
C GLY A 100 -9.90 -4.40 10.32
N SER A 101 -10.50 -5.59 10.22
CA SER A 101 -11.81 -5.90 10.81
C SER A 101 -11.67 -6.61 12.15
N PRO A 102 -12.37 -6.14 13.20
CA PRO A 102 -12.42 -6.84 14.48
C PRO A 102 -12.97 -8.28 14.38
N ALA A 103 -13.87 -8.55 13.42
CA ALA A 103 -14.38 -9.90 13.18
C ALA A 103 -13.29 -10.92 12.86
N PHE A 104 -12.17 -10.47 12.30
CA PHE A 104 -11.09 -11.33 11.81
C PHE A 104 -9.74 -11.04 12.47
N GLU A 105 -9.71 -10.32 13.59
CA GLU A 105 -8.46 -9.95 14.28
C GLU A 105 -7.60 -11.17 14.65
N THR A 106 -8.24 -12.29 14.95
CA THR A 106 -7.56 -13.55 15.32
C THR A 106 -7.35 -14.51 14.15
N LEU A 107 -7.73 -14.13 12.92
CA LEU A 107 -7.53 -14.97 11.75
C LEU A 107 -6.06 -14.99 11.34
N ILE A 108 -5.43 -16.16 11.43
CA ILE A 108 -4.03 -16.37 11.05
C ILE A 108 -3.97 -16.99 9.65
N ALA A 109 -3.16 -16.40 8.77
CA ALA A 109 -2.97 -16.90 7.42
C ALA A 109 -2.25 -18.27 7.42
N ASN A 110 -2.84 -19.26 6.76
CA ASN A 110 -2.30 -20.61 6.63
C ASN A 110 -1.19 -20.73 5.57
N GLU A 111 -1.15 -19.77 4.64
CA GLU A 111 -0.21 -19.72 3.52
C GLU A 111 0.15 -18.28 3.15
N ASP A 112 1.19 -18.09 2.33
CA ASP A 112 1.49 -16.82 1.69
C ASP A 112 0.53 -16.56 0.51
N ALA A 113 0.06 -15.33 0.33
CA ALA A 113 -0.53 -14.88 -0.91
C ALA A 113 0.46 -15.04 -2.07
N ALA A 114 -0.04 -15.20 -3.31
CA ALA A 114 0.82 -15.37 -4.48
C ALA A 114 1.89 -14.25 -4.59
N CYS A 115 1.49 -12.99 -4.43
CA CYS A 115 2.42 -11.86 -4.46
C CYS A 115 3.48 -11.90 -3.34
N ILE A 116 3.14 -12.38 -2.15
CA ILE A 116 4.09 -12.54 -1.04
C ILE A 116 5.09 -13.65 -1.34
N LYS A 117 4.59 -14.81 -1.82
CA LYS A 117 5.45 -15.91 -2.21
C LYS A 117 6.44 -15.49 -3.31
N ILE A 118 5.97 -14.80 -4.34
CA ILE A 118 6.79 -14.29 -5.44
C ILE A 118 7.89 -13.34 -4.92
N LEU A 119 7.55 -12.40 -4.03
CA LEU A 119 8.52 -11.48 -3.45
C LEU A 119 9.53 -12.18 -2.54
N ARG A 120 9.09 -13.15 -1.73
CA ARG A 120 9.96 -13.97 -0.89
C ARG A 120 10.94 -14.79 -1.73
N ASP A 121 10.46 -15.41 -2.80
CA ASP A 121 11.30 -16.16 -3.74
C ASP A 121 12.32 -15.26 -4.45
N ALA A 122 11.95 -13.99 -4.70
CA ALA A 122 12.85 -12.95 -5.23
C ALA A 122 13.81 -12.36 -4.19
N GLY A 123 13.72 -12.75 -2.93
CA GLY A 123 14.62 -12.35 -1.85
C GLY A 123 14.23 -11.07 -1.11
N ALA A 124 13.05 -10.52 -1.35
CA ALA A 124 12.55 -9.37 -0.60
C ALA A 124 12.21 -9.75 0.85
N ILE A 125 12.40 -8.82 1.78
CA ILE A 125 12.21 -9.01 3.22
C ILE A 125 10.98 -8.26 3.68
N LEU A 126 9.97 -8.99 4.21
CA LEU A 126 8.78 -8.37 4.78
C LEU A 126 9.08 -7.78 6.15
N LEU A 127 8.82 -6.48 6.33
CA LEU A 127 8.95 -5.80 7.63
C LEU A 127 7.69 -5.90 8.50
N GLY A 128 6.51 -5.99 7.89
CA GLY A 128 5.25 -6.02 8.63
C GLY A 128 4.01 -5.81 7.76
N ARG A 129 2.89 -5.60 8.46
CA ARG A 129 1.56 -5.41 7.87
C ARG A 129 1.13 -3.95 8.00
N THR A 130 0.55 -3.39 6.95
CA THR A 130 0.13 -1.99 6.95
C THR A 130 -1.35 -1.83 7.26
N ASN A 131 -1.67 -0.73 7.94
CA ASN A 131 -3.00 -0.38 8.42
C ASN A 131 -4.00 -0.13 7.27
N MET A 132 -5.27 -0.40 7.57
CA MET A 132 -6.38 -0.21 6.65
C MET A 132 -7.72 -0.16 7.43
N PRO A 133 -8.79 0.44 6.88
CA PRO A 133 -10.13 0.30 7.45
C PRO A 133 -10.65 -1.13 7.30
N ALA A 134 -11.61 -1.49 8.13
CA ALA A 134 -12.22 -2.81 8.11
C ALA A 134 -12.64 -3.24 6.69
N MET A 135 -12.20 -4.42 6.27
CA MET A 135 -12.53 -5.07 5.00
C MET A 135 -12.25 -4.24 3.74
N ALA A 136 -11.37 -3.24 3.80
CA ALA A 136 -11.17 -2.25 2.73
C ALA A 136 -12.46 -1.51 2.31
N TYR A 137 -13.54 -1.64 3.08
CA TYR A 137 -14.84 -1.03 2.84
C TYR A 137 -14.91 0.42 3.32
N GLY A 138 -13.92 1.18 3.06
CA GLY A 138 -13.78 2.59 3.43
C GLY A 138 -12.41 3.09 3.04
N GLY A 139 -12.09 4.29 3.49
CA GLY A 139 -10.80 4.91 3.25
C GLY A 139 -10.10 5.24 4.55
N MET A 140 -10.68 6.17 5.29
CA MET A 140 -10.07 6.71 6.51
C MET A 140 -10.93 6.45 7.76
N GLN A 141 -11.91 5.54 7.69
CA GLN A 141 -12.57 5.00 8.87
C GLN A 141 -11.57 4.17 9.68
N ARG A 142 -11.71 4.19 11.00
CA ARG A 142 -10.81 3.46 11.88
C ARG A 142 -11.18 1.98 11.92
N GLY A 143 -10.24 1.13 11.57
CA GLY A 143 -10.32 -0.32 11.73
C GLY A 143 -9.85 -0.77 13.12
N CYS A 144 -9.67 -2.09 13.32
CA CYS A 144 -9.23 -2.66 14.60
C CYS A 144 -7.89 -2.10 15.09
N TYR A 145 -7.07 -1.55 14.19
CA TYR A 145 -5.77 -0.92 14.49
C TYR A 145 -5.82 0.62 14.40
N GLY A 146 -7.00 1.24 14.47
CA GLY A 146 -7.15 2.67 14.19
C GLY A 146 -7.01 2.97 12.69
N ARG A 147 -6.30 4.03 12.34
CA ARG A 147 -5.96 4.39 10.95
C ARG A 147 -4.57 4.99 10.86
N ALA A 148 -3.95 4.99 9.68
CA ALA A 148 -2.72 5.72 9.45
C ALA A 148 -2.98 7.23 9.34
N GLU A 149 -2.12 8.04 9.95
CA GLU A 149 -2.20 9.50 9.95
C GLU A 149 -1.24 10.09 8.90
N SER A 150 -1.54 11.31 8.42
CA SER A 150 -0.74 11.96 7.38
C SER A 150 0.64 12.36 7.88
N PRO A 151 1.74 11.96 7.20
CA PRO A 151 3.08 12.43 7.52
C PRO A 151 3.35 13.85 7.02
N TYR A 152 2.47 14.43 6.20
CA TYR A 152 2.60 15.79 5.67
C TYR A 152 1.92 16.82 6.56
N ASN A 153 0.65 16.58 6.89
CA ASN A 153 -0.11 17.49 7.77
C ASN A 153 -1.16 16.69 8.54
N LYS A 154 -0.98 16.59 9.86
CA LYS A 154 -1.88 15.87 10.77
C LYS A 154 -3.32 16.42 10.84
N SER A 155 -3.57 17.61 10.29
CA SER A 155 -4.91 18.19 10.21
C SER A 155 -5.74 17.64 9.06
N TYR A 156 -5.14 16.84 8.17
CA TYR A 156 -5.78 16.27 6.98
C TYR A 156 -5.63 14.76 6.91
N LEU A 157 -6.53 14.13 6.19
CA LEU A 157 -6.57 12.70 6.00
C LEU A 157 -5.47 12.22 5.04
N ALA A 158 -4.85 11.07 5.35
CA ALA A 158 -3.82 10.45 4.52
C ALA A 158 -4.37 9.81 3.23
N ALA A 159 -5.68 9.79 3.02
CA ALA A 159 -6.34 9.27 1.81
C ALA A 159 -7.76 9.83 1.70
N ALA A 160 -8.45 9.55 0.58
CA ALA A 160 -9.86 9.84 0.41
C ALA A 160 -10.71 9.13 1.47
N TYR A 161 -11.79 9.79 1.92
CA TYR A 161 -12.51 9.37 3.12
C TYR A 161 -13.22 8.01 2.95
N ALA A 162 -13.89 7.79 1.83
CA ALA A 162 -14.71 6.59 1.62
C ALA A 162 -14.03 5.50 0.79
N SER A 163 -12.85 5.74 0.22
CA SER A 163 -12.08 4.76 -0.56
C SER A 163 -10.59 5.09 -0.60
N GLY A 164 -9.93 5.01 0.51
CA GLY A 164 -8.49 5.24 0.63
C GLY A 164 -7.80 4.09 1.32
N SER A 165 -8.26 2.83 1.16
CA SER A 165 -8.03 1.79 2.14
C SER A 165 -6.58 1.30 2.26
N SER A 166 -5.67 1.63 1.33
CA SER A 166 -4.23 1.35 1.46
C SER A 166 -3.47 2.50 2.15
N ASN A 167 -4.13 3.21 3.09
CA ASN A 167 -3.57 4.38 3.76
C ASN A 167 -2.24 4.06 4.47
N GLY A 168 -2.15 2.96 5.21
CA GLY A 168 -0.92 2.55 5.88
C GLY A 168 0.22 2.24 4.90
N SER A 169 -0.06 1.57 3.76
CA SER A 169 0.96 1.28 2.73
C SER A 169 1.56 2.56 2.15
N ALA A 170 0.71 3.53 1.82
CA ALA A 170 1.17 4.79 1.25
C ALA A 170 1.93 5.65 2.25
N VAL A 171 1.42 5.80 3.48
CA VAL A 171 2.10 6.52 4.57
C VAL A 171 3.47 5.92 4.83
N ALA A 172 3.57 4.60 4.96
CA ALA A 172 4.83 3.91 5.23
C ALA A 172 5.87 4.10 4.12
N THR A 173 5.45 4.05 2.84
CA THR A 173 6.34 4.28 1.69
C THR A 173 6.82 5.73 1.66
N ALA A 174 5.93 6.71 1.88
CA ALA A 174 6.27 8.13 1.91
C ALA A 174 7.21 8.48 3.06
N ALA A 175 7.01 7.88 4.23
CA ALA A 175 7.79 8.09 5.45
C ALA A 175 9.16 7.38 5.46
N ASN A 176 9.52 6.71 4.37
CA ASN A 176 10.74 5.90 4.30
C ASN A 176 10.81 4.82 5.40
N PHE A 177 9.72 4.04 5.58
CA PHE A 177 9.68 2.88 6.45
C PHE A 177 9.95 1.56 5.71
N CYS A 178 10.04 1.62 4.39
CA CYS A 178 10.36 0.51 3.49
C CYS A 178 10.87 1.03 2.14
N ALA A 179 11.37 0.13 1.30
CA ALA A 179 11.71 0.47 -0.08
C ALA A 179 10.44 0.64 -0.94
N PHE A 180 9.47 -0.24 -0.77
CA PHE A 180 8.15 -0.22 -1.43
C PHE A 180 7.11 -0.91 -0.55
N SER A 181 5.84 -0.75 -0.87
CA SER A 181 4.77 -1.49 -0.20
C SER A 181 3.71 -2.01 -1.18
N LEU A 182 2.96 -3.02 -0.74
CA LEU A 182 1.81 -3.54 -1.47
C LEU A 182 0.51 -3.02 -0.85
N GLY A 183 -0.32 -2.41 -1.67
CA GLY A 183 -1.71 -2.08 -1.41
C GLY A 183 -2.66 -2.88 -2.30
N SER A 184 -3.92 -2.50 -2.30
CA SER A 184 -4.95 -3.00 -3.22
C SER A 184 -5.93 -1.89 -3.57
N GLU A 185 -6.65 -2.02 -4.68
CA GLU A 185 -7.66 -1.05 -5.06
C GLU A 185 -8.93 -1.72 -5.58
N THR A 186 -10.07 -1.27 -5.05
CA THR A 186 -11.42 -1.64 -5.48
C THR A 186 -12.14 -0.46 -6.13
N VAL A 187 -11.98 0.75 -5.60
CA VAL A 187 -12.53 2.01 -6.15
C VAL A 187 -11.41 3.01 -6.39
N SER A 188 -10.74 3.46 -5.32
CA SER A 188 -9.58 4.36 -5.40
C SER A 188 -8.55 4.10 -4.28
N SER A 189 -8.55 2.89 -3.71
CA SER A 189 -7.76 2.55 -2.52
C SER A 189 -6.25 2.50 -2.73
N GLY A 190 -5.77 2.55 -3.95
CA GLY A 190 -4.35 2.67 -4.31
C GLY A 190 -3.99 4.10 -4.71
N ARG A 191 -4.78 4.69 -5.65
CA ARG A 191 -4.55 6.04 -6.20
C ARG A 191 -4.67 7.14 -5.17
N SER A 192 -5.74 7.10 -4.36
CA SER A 192 -6.04 8.12 -3.37
C SER A 192 -4.95 8.22 -2.28
N PRO A 193 -4.58 7.13 -1.58
CA PRO A 193 -3.51 7.22 -0.59
C PRO A 193 -2.16 7.59 -1.23
N ALA A 194 -1.86 7.14 -2.44
CA ALA A 194 -0.64 7.55 -3.13
C ALA A 194 -0.61 9.06 -3.39
N SER A 195 -1.74 9.65 -3.80
CA SER A 195 -1.88 11.09 -4.02
C SER A 195 -1.62 11.89 -2.74
N ASN A 196 -2.27 11.52 -1.63
CA ASN A 196 -2.13 12.24 -0.37
C ASN A 196 -0.78 11.99 0.33
N ASN A 197 0.07 11.12 -0.24
CA ASN A 197 1.39 10.78 0.31
C ASN A 197 2.55 10.95 -0.68
N SER A 198 2.34 11.63 -1.81
CA SER A 198 3.40 11.97 -2.78
C SER A 198 4.25 10.76 -3.22
N ILE A 199 3.57 9.67 -3.57
CA ILE A 199 4.20 8.43 -4.05
C ILE A 199 3.55 7.94 -5.33
N VAL A 200 4.24 7.05 -6.03
CA VAL A 200 3.72 6.41 -7.25
C VAL A 200 2.80 5.26 -6.89
N ALA A 201 1.66 5.15 -7.60
CA ALA A 201 0.78 4.00 -7.57
C ALA A 201 0.45 3.53 -8.98
N TYR A 202 0.53 2.23 -9.21
CA TYR A 202 0.09 1.60 -10.43
C TYR A 202 -1.09 0.68 -10.17
N THR A 203 -2.22 0.95 -10.83
CA THR A 203 -3.38 0.06 -10.82
C THR A 203 -3.50 -0.61 -12.19
N PRO A 204 -3.22 -1.91 -12.29
CA PRO A 204 -3.15 -2.62 -13.56
C PRO A 204 -4.50 -2.85 -14.21
N SER A 205 -4.50 -3.21 -15.47
CA SER A 205 -5.63 -3.90 -16.09
C SER A 205 -5.97 -5.19 -15.35
N LYS A 206 -7.23 -5.62 -15.43
CA LYS A 206 -7.74 -6.81 -14.72
C LYS A 206 -6.90 -8.05 -15.03
N GLY A 207 -6.53 -8.82 -14.01
CA GLY A 207 -5.83 -10.09 -14.13
C GLY A 207 -4.32 -10.01 -14.42
N LEU A 208 -3.70 -8.81 -14.50
CA LEU A 208 -2.27 -8.69 -14.80
C LEU A 208 -1.34 -8.95 -13.60
N LEU A 209 -1.77 -8.64 -12.40
CA LEU A 209 -1.02 -8.95 -11.17
C LEU A 209 -1.79 -9.99 -10.34
N PRO A 210 -1.12 -10.97 -9.70
CA PRO A 210 -1.79 -12.05 -9.00
C PRO A 210 -2.46 -11.56 -7.70
N LEU A 211 -3.72 -11.99 -7.49
CA LEU A 211 -4.55 -11.64 -6.33
C LEU A 211 -4.84 -12.83 -5.41
N ARG A 212 -4.43 -14.06 -5.73
CA ARG A 212 -4.68 -15.22 -4.85
C ARG A 212 -4.09 -14.98 -3.46
N GLY A 213 -4.94 -15.15 -2.44
CA GLY A 213 -4.56 -14.90 -1.03
C GLY A 213 -4.60 -13.42 -0.62
N VAL A 214 -5.06 -12.52 -1.49
CA VAL A 214 -5.46 -11.16 -1.11
C VAL A 214 -6.93 -11.18 -0.74
N TRP A 215 -7.30 -10.68 0.43
CA TRP A 215 -8.70 -10.63 0.85
C TRP A 215 -9.49 -9.75 -0.12
N PRO A 216 -10.45 -10.30 -0.86
CA PRO A 216 -11.18 -9.53 -1.85
C PRO A 216 -12.23 -8.63 -1.19
N LEU A 217 -12.53 -7.49 -1.82
CA LEU A 217 -13.73 -6.70 -1.49
C LEU A 217 -14.78 -6.86 -2.60
N TYR A 218 -14.47 -6.45 -3.83
CA TYR A 218 -15.35 -6.71 -4.98
C TYR A 218 -14.58 -7.44 -6.08
N ALA A 219 -14.94 -8.68 -6.35
CA ALA A 219 -14.29 -9.52 -7.35
C ALA A 219 -14.16 -8.84 -8.72
N THR A 220 -15.17 -8.04 -9.10
CA THR A 220 -15.24 -7.34 -10.39
C THR A 220 -14.32 -6.10 -10.49
N CYS A 221 -13.77 -5.63 -9.36
CA CYS A 221 -13.02 -4.37 -9.29
C CYS A 221 -11.56 -4.54 -8.85
N ASP A 222 -11.29 -5.52 -7.97
CA ASP A 222 -10.05 -5.57 -7.19
C ASP A 222 -8.80 -5.76 -8.05
N VAL A 223 -7.74 -5.04 -7.67
CA VAL A 223 -6.38 -5.21 -8.19
C VAL A 223 -5.34 -5.03 -7.10
N LEU A 224 -4.20 -5.70 -7.25
CA LEU A 224 -2.99 -5.44 -6.46
C LEU A 224 -2.37 -4.12 -6.90
N VAL A 225 -1.89 -3.32 -5.93
CA VAL A 225 -1.29 -2.00 -6.19
C VAL A 225 0.07 -1.91 -5.53
N PRO A 226 1.17 -1.97 -6.30
CA PRO A 226 2.47 -1.58 -5.81
C PRO A 226 2.52 -0.06 -5.55
N HIS A 227 3.04 0.33 -4.39
CA HIS A 227 3.36 1.71 -4.01
C HIS A 227 4.86 1.88 -3.93
N THR A 228 5.42 2.82 -4.68
CA THR A 228 6.86 3.11 -4.72
C THR A 228 7.10 4.61 -4.66
N ARG A 229 8.33 5.03 -4.35
CA ARG A 229 8.69 6.45 -4.37
C ARG A 229 8.93 6.97 -5.78
N THR A 230 9.38 6.11 -6.69
CA THR A 230 9.68 6.45 -8.08
C THR A 230 9.08 5.44 -9.05
N VAL A 231 8.86 5.86 -10.30
CA VAL A 231 8.44 4.94 -11.38
C VAL A 231 9.56 3.94 -11.72
N SER A 232 10.82 4.33 -11.51
CA SER A 232 11.97 3.43 -11.68
C SER A 232 11.96 2.27 -10.70
N ASP A 233 11.60 2.51 -9.43
CA ASP A 233 11.44 1.45 -8.43
C ASP A 233 10.24 0.57 -8.74
N LEU A 234 9.13 1.17 -9.23
CA LEU A 234 7.97 0.42 -9.69
C LEU A 234 8.36 -0.60 -10.78
N PHE A 235 9.20 -0.22 -11.74
CA PHE A 235 9.64 -1.14 -12.79
C PHE A 235 10.37 -2.35 -12.22
N GLN A 236 11.25 -2.18 -11.22
CA GLN A 236 11.94 -3.30 -10.58
C GLN A 236 10.97 -4.21 -9.81
N VAL A 237 9.96 -3.65 -9.16
CA VAL A 237 8.91 -4.41 -8.48
C VAL A 237 8.06 -5.18 -9.49
N LEU A 238 7.71 -4.58 -10.62
CA LEU A 238 6.93 -5.22 -11.69
C LEU A 238 7.72 -6.31 -12.43
N ASP A 239 9.05 -6.19 -12.57
CA ASP A 239 9.89 -7.25 -13.13
C ASP A 239 9.75 -8.56 -12.37
N VAL A 240 9.40 -8.48 -11.08
CA VAL A 240 9.17 -9.63 -10.19
C VAL A 240 7.68 -10.02 -10.12
N LEU A 241 6.78 -9.04 -9.88
CA LEU A 241 5.38 -9.32 -9.57
C LEU A 241 4.50 -9.61 -10.79
N ALA A 242 4.85 -9.08 -11.98
CA ALA A 242 4.02 -9.21 -13.16
C ALA A 242 4.24 -10.57 -13.85
N VAL A 243 3.71 -11.63 -13.23
CA VAL A 243 3.79 -13.02 -13.70
C VAL A 243 2.45 -13.70 -13.52
N SER A 244 2.16 -14.71 -14.35
CA SER A 244 0.97 -15.55 -14.20
C SER A 244 1.09 -16.43 -12.93
N ASP A 245 0.02 -16.54 -12.16
CA ASP A 245 -0.06 -17.51 -11.07
C ASP A 245 -0.37 -18.90 -11.65
N PRO A 246 0.50 -19.90 -11.44
CA PRO A 246 0.25 -21.26 -11.93
C PRO A 246 -0.93 -21.94 -11.24
N THR A 247 -1.39 -21.42 -10.10
CA THR A 247 -2.51 -21.94 -9.31
C THR A 247 -3.50 -20.83 -8.97
N PRO A 248 -4.23 -20.27 -9.97
CA PRO A 248 -4.98 -19.02 -9.81
C PRO A 248 -6.27 -19.17 -8.99
N LYS A 249 -6.58 -20.32 -8.41
CA LYS A 249 -7.78 -20.54 -7.61
C LYS A 249 -7.90 -19.52 -6.48
N GLY A 250 -8.99 -18.75 -6.49
CA GLY A 250 -9.24 -17.63 -5.56
C GLY A 250 -8.73 -16.28 -6.09
N ASP A 251 -8.17 -16.23 -7.31
CA ASP A 251 -7.96 -15.00 -8.09
C ASP A 251 -9.05 -14.92 -9.16
N PHE A 252 -10.04 -14.07 -8.92
CA PHE A 252 -11.26 -14.04 -9.75
C PHE A 252 -10.97 -13.90 -11.24
N TYR A 253 -10.11 -12.96 -11.65
CA TYR A 253 -9.85 -12.69 -13.05
C TYR A 253 -8.89 -13.69 -13.71
N GLN A 254 -7.94 -14.24 -12.97
CA GLN A 254 -7.06 -15.30 -13.54
C GLN A 254 -7.73 -16.68 -13.54
N GLU A 255 -8.70 -16.93 -12.65
CA GLU A 255 -9.42 -18.20 -12.57
C GLU A 255 -10.60 -18.28 -13.55
N GLN A 256 -11.34 -17.18 -13.79
CA GLN A 256 -12.57 -17.15 -14.56
C GLN A 256 -12.36 -17.55 -16.04
N LYS A 257 -13.39 -18.18 -16.63
CA LYS A 257 -13.46 -18.57 -18.05
C LYS A 257 -14.68 -17.95 -18.75
N LEU A 258 -15.32 -16.96 -18.13
CA LEU A 258 -16.56 -16.36 -18.63
C LEU A 258 -16.31 -15.37 -19.74
N ILE A 259 -15.23 -14.58 -19.64
CA ILE A 259 -14.77 -13.63 -20.65
C ILE A 259 -13.28 -13.90 -20.96
N SER A 260 -12.86 -13.57 -22.18
CA SER A 260 -11.45 -13.71 -22.59
C SER A 260 -10.68 -12.44 -22.21
N LEU A 261 -9.60 -12.60 -21.47
CA LEU A 261 -8.67 -11.52 -21.11
C LEU A 261 -7.26 -11.87 -21.59
N PRO A 262 -6.44 -10.86 -21.99
CA PRO A 262 -5.03 -11.09 -22.32
C PRO A 262 -4.24 -11.59 -21.09
N SER A 263 -3.30 -12.50 -21.33
CA SER A 263 -2.37 -12.96 -20.30
C SER A 263 -1.23 -11.97 -20.11
N ILE A 264 -0.78 -11.79 -18.87
CA ILE A 264 0.40 -10.99 -18.55
C ILE A 264 1.65 -11.48 -19.28
N ASP A 265 1.78 -12.79 -19.50
CA ASP A 265 2.92 -13.38 -20.22
C ASP A 265 3.06 -12.88 -21.66
N THR A 266 1.95 -12.44 -22.28
CA THR A 266 1.94 -11.86 -23.62
C THR A 266 2.13 -10.36 -23.66
N LEU A 267 1.88 -9.67 -22.54
CA LEU A 267 1.89 -8.21 -22.44
C LEU A 267 3.16 -7.66 -21.80
N ARG A 268 3.75 -8.42 -20.86
CA ARG A 268 4.93 -7.95 -20.15
C ARG A 268 6.14 -7.80 -21.07
N PRO A 269 6.93 -6.73 -20.95
CA PRO A 269 8.23 -6.63 -21.63
C PRO A 269 9.22 -7.64 -21.01
N LYS A 270 10.34 -7.88 -21.68
CA LYS A 270 11.43 -8.70 -21.09
C LYS A 270 11.93 -8.15 -19.77
N SER A 271 11.95 -6.83 -19.62
CA SER A 271 12.15 -6.10 -18.36
C SER A 271 11.36 -4.80 -18.44
N PHE A 272 10.64 -4.45 -17.37
CA PHE A 272 9.94 -3.17 -17.25
C PHE A 272 10.91 -1.99 -17.23
N SER A 273 12.15 -2.19 -16.83
CA SER A 273 13.19 -1.16 -16.93
C SER A 273 13.47 -0.70 -18.37
N SER A 274 13.11 -1.50 -19.39
CA SER A 274 13.17 -1.07 -20.80
C SER A 274 12.13 -0.02 -21.17
N LEU A 275 11.15 0.23 -20.29
CA LEU A 275 10.12 1.27 -20.44
C LEU A 275 10.59 2.65 -19.96
N ARG A 276 11.82 2.81 -19.47
CA ARG A 276 12.43 4.09 -19.09
C ARG A 276 12.70 4.94 -20.32
N ASP A 277 11.67 5.63 -20.80
CA ASP A 277 11.72 6.49 -21.96
C ASP A 277 11.20 7.89 -21.62
N GLY A 278 12.10 8.82 -21.27
CA GLY A 278 11.77 10.22 -20.98
C GLY A 278 11.20 10.99 -22.17
N THR A 279 11.23 10.43 -23.37
CA THR A 279 10.70 11.08 -24.59
C THR A 279 9.33 10.55 -25.00
N SER A 280 8.76 9.60 -24.26
CA SER A 280 7.54 8.87 -24.61
C SER A 280 6.28 9.75 -24.73
N LEU A 281 6.29 10.94 -24.13
CA LEU A 281 5.19 11.92 -24.23
C LEU A 281 5.25 12.78 -25.50
N ARG A 282 6.36 12.75 -26.28
CA ARG A 282 6.50 13.58 -27.47
C ARG A 282 5.46 13.20 -28.54
N GLY A 283 4.70 14.22 -29.00
CA GLY A 283 3.66 14.07 -29.99
C GLY A 283 2.38 13.37 -29.50
N LYS A 284 2.30 13.05 -28.21
CA LYS A 284 1.13 12.41 -27.61
C LYS A 284 -0.01 13.40 -27.41
N ARG A 285 -1.24 12.93 -27.67
CA ARG A 285 -2.46 13.69 -27.47
C ARG A 285 -3.09 13.24 -26.14
N ILE A 286 -3.19 14.17 -25.21
CA ILE A 286 -3.60 13.91 -23.82
C ILE A 286 -4.96 14.57 -23.57
N GLY A 287 -5.99 13.78 -23.30
CA GLY A 287 -7.30 14.27 -22.89
C GLY A 287 -7.31 14.67 -21.42
N VAL A 288 -7.93 15.81 -21.09
CA VAL A 288 -8.11 16.26 -19.72
C VAL A 288 -9.57 16.56 -19.46
N PRO A 289 -10.25 15.81 -18.59
CA PRO A 289 -11.63 16.10 -18.24
C PRO A 289 -11.76 17.46 -17.56
N SER A 290 -12.43 18.42 -18.23
CA SER A 290 -12.63 19.80 -17.73
C SER A 290 -13.24 19.84 -16.34
N MET A 291 -14.08 18.86 -16.00
CA MET A 291 -14.73 18.73 -14.69
C MET A 291 -13.74 18.62 -13.53
N TYR A 292 -12.53 18.11 -13.74
CA TYR A 292 -11.53 17.90 -12.68
C TYR A 292 -10.51 19.03 -12.53
N ILE A 293 -10.56 20.02 -13.42
CA ILE A 293 -9.62 21.14 -13.46
C ILE A 293 -10.31 22.52 -13.29
N GLY A 294 -11.52 22.52 -12.73
CA GLY A 294 -12.29 23.75 -12.47
C GLY A 294 -13.05 24.30 -13.66
N GLY A 295 -13.21 23.52 -14.74
CA GLY A 295 -14.02 23.89 -15.91
C GLY A 295 -15.52 23.91 -15.64
N ASP A 296 -16.33 24.36 -16.64
CA ASP A 296 -17.78 24.43 -16.54
C ASP A 296 -18.40 23.03 -16.34
N GLN A 297 -19.26 22.92 -15.34
CA GLN A 297 -19.95 21.69 -14.97
C GLN A 297 -21.48 21.84 -15.01
N SER A 298 -21.98 22.87 -15.65
CA SER A 298 -23.42 23.21 -15.68
C SER A 298 -24.28 22.10 -16.31
N SER A 299 -23.72 21.39 -17.29
CA SER A 299 -24.37 20.29 -18.02
C SER A 299 -24.28 18.94 -17.34
N LEU A 300 -23.47 18.81 -16.27
CA LEU A 300 -23.26 17.52 -15.60
C LEU A 300 -24.37 17.19 -14.63
N ASN A 301 -24.60 15.87 -14.44
CA ASN A 301 -25.43 15.37 -13.34
C ASN A 301 -24.88 15.88 -12.01
N PRO A 302 -25.72 16.29 -11.04
CA PRO A 302 -25.27 16.78 -9.74
C PRO A 302 -24.27 15.86 -9.02
N THR A 303 -24.41 14.55 -9.19
CA THR A 303 -23.51 13.55 -8.56
C THR A 303 -22.12 13.50 -9.19
N SER A 304 -21.98 13.94 -10.44
CA SER A 304 -20.69 14.03 -11.14
C SER A 304 -20.01 15.38 -10.92
N LYS A 305 -20.72 16.39 -10.39
CA LYS A 305 -20.14 17.70 -10.08
C LYS A 305 -19.23 17.63 -8.87
N LEU A 306 -18.13 18.36 -8.94
CA LEU A 306 -17.20 18.51 -7.84
C LEU A 306 -16.59 19.92 -7.81
N THR A 307 -16.04 20.29 -6.69
CA THR A 307 -15.22 21.49 -6.56
C THR A 307 -13.76 21.07 -6.48
N THR A 308 -12.95 21.60 -7.40
CA THR A 308 -11.50 21.42 -7.33
C THR A 308 -10.89 22.61 -6.58
N ARG A 309 -10.08 22.34 -5.57
CA ARG A 309 -9.39 23.36 -4.76
C ARG A 309 -8.47 24.22 -5.64
N PRO A 310 -8.43 25.56 -5.45
CA PRO A 310 -7.59 26.43 -6.28
C PRO A 310 -6.10 26.06 -6.31
N SER A 311 -5.53 25.60 -5.20
CA SER A 311 -4.14 25.12 -5.15
C SER A 311 -3.91 23.86 -6.00
N ILE A 312 -4.90 22.98 -6.15
CA ILE A 312 -4.85 21.83 -7.07
C ILE A 312 -4.91 22.29 -8.52
N ILE A 313 -5.77 23.29 -8.83
CA ILE A 313 -5.82 23.89 -10.18
C ILE A 313 -4.47 24.50 -10.55
N LYS A 314 -3.81 25.19 -9.62
CA LYS A 314 -2.45 25.73 -9.81
C LYS A 314 -1.42 24.62 -10.07
N LEU A 315 -1.44 23.53 -9.30
CA LEU A 315 -0.57 22.38 -9.52
C LEU A 315 -0.84 21.73 -10.89
N TRP A 316 -2.10 21.64 -11.29
CA TRP A 316 -2.47 21.16 -12.61
C TRP A 316 -1.89 22.05 -13.74
N GLN A 317 -1.92 23.37 -13.58
CA GLN A 317 -1.32 24.28 -14.56
C GLN A 317 0.17 24.01 -14.74
N ASN A 318 0.91 23.83 -13.65
CA ASN A 318 2.33 23.44 -13.69
C ASN A 318 2.54 22.08 -14.36
N ALA A 319 1.68 21.09 -14.03
CA ALA A 319 1.73 19.77 -14.64
C ALA A 319 1.42 19.81 -16.16
N ARG A 320 0.48 20.65 -16.58
CA ARG A 320 0.19 20.91 -18.00
C ARG A 320 1.42 21.47 -18.71
N GLU A 321 2.07 22.48 -18.16
CA GLU A 321 3.30 23.05 -18.72
C GLU A 321 4.41 21.98 -18.84
N ALA A 322 4.57 21.12 -17.85
CA ALA A 322 5.51 20.01 -17.89
C ALA A 322 5.20 19.01 -19.01
N LEU A 323 3.91 18.62 -19.17
CA LEU A 323 3.47 17.74 -20.27
C LEU A 323 3.71 18.37 -21.64
N GLU A 324 3.36 19.64 -21.81
CA GLU A 324 3.55 20.39 -23.06
C GLU A 324 5.05 20.60 -23.36
N SER A 325 5.90 20.80 -22.35
CA SER A 325 7.36 20.86 -22.51
C SER A 325 7.97 19.55 -22.99
N CYS A 326 7.37 18.41 -22.65
CA CYS A 326 7.71 17.10 -23.19
C CYS A 326 7.26 16.91 -24.65
N GLY A 327 6.56 17.87 -25.23
CA GLY A 327 6.03 17.83 -26.59
C GLY A 327 4.67 17.15 -26.72
N ALA A 328 3.93 16.98 -25.64
CA ALA A 328 2.55 16.52 -25.68
C ALA A 328 1.57 17.63 -26.10
N VAL A 329 0.42 17.22 -26.62
CA VAL A 329 -0.72 18.12 -26.94
C VAL A 329 -1.82 17.86 -25.93
N VAL A 330 -2.09 18.82 -25.06
CA VAL A 330 -3.09 18.71 -23.99
C VAL A 330 -4.43 19.28 -24.49
N ILE A 331 -5.51 18.51 -24.36
CA ILE A 331 -6.84 18.80 -24.91
C ILE A 331 -7.88 18.66 -23.82
N GLU A 332 -8.59 19.72 -23.50
CA GLU A 332 -9.72 19.65 -22.57
C GLU A 332 -10.90 18.92 -23.22
N THR A 333 -11.51 18.01 -22.47
CA THR A 333 -12.57 17.12 -22.94
C THR A 333 -13.67 16.95 -21.90
N ASP A 334 -14.77 16.28 -22.27
CA ASP A 334 -15.66 15.57 -21.35
C ASP A 334 -15.02 14.24 -20.87
N PHE A 335 -15.76 13.45 -20.06
CA PHE A 335 -15.31 12.12 -19.63
C PHE A 335 -16.49 11.14 -19.61
N PRO A 336 -16.91 10.62 -20.76
CA PRO A 336 -18.09 9.77 -20.91
C PRO A 336 -18.05 8.51 -20.04
N LEU A 337 -16.86 7.99 -19.76
CA LEU A 337 -16.66 6.86 -18.84
C LEU A 337 -17.34 7.10 -17.47
N VAL A 338 -17.16 8.29 -16.91
CA VAL A 338 -17.68 8.66 -15.59
C VAL A 338 -19.10 9.21 -15.71
N THR A 339 -19.33 10.18 -16.60
CA THR A 339 -20.63 10.89 -16.68
C THR A 339 -21.76 9.96 -17.12
N THR A 340 -21.50 8.97 -17.98
CA THR A 340 -22.51 7.96 -18.35
C THR A 340 -22.76 6.99 -17.20
N TYR A 341 -21.67 6.50 -16.55
CA TYR A 341 -21.78 5.53 -15.47
C TYR A 341 -22.56 6.09 -14.28
N GLU A 342 -22.40 7.37 -13.96
CA GLU A 342 -23.05 8.06 -12.84
C GLU A 342 -24.36 8.77 -13.25
N SER A 343 -24.83 8.64 -14.48
CA SER A 343 -25.94 9.43 -15.02
C SER A 343 -27.27 9.31 -14.27
N ASN A 344 -27.49 8.25 -13.53
CA ASN A 344 -28.69 8.03 -12.71
C ASN A 344 -28.38 7.91 -11.21
N ALA A 345 -27.24 8.37 -10.74
CA ALA A 345 -26.85 8.27 -9.34
C ALA A 345 -27.76 9.13 -8.43
N ASP A 346 -28.28 10.26 -8.93
CA ASP A 346 -29.29 11.08 -8.28
C ASP A 346 -30.64 10.38 -8.08
N LYS A 347 -30.90 9.31 -8.85
CA LYS A 347 -32.08 8.43 -8.70
C LYS A 347 -31.80 7.18 -7.87
N GLY A 348 -30.63 7.08 -7.22
CA GLY A 348 -30.21 5.95 -6.41
C GLY A 348 -29.59 4.78 -7.20
N HIS A 349 -29.34 4.93 -8.50
CA HIS A 349 -28.66 3.93 -9.30
C HIS A 349 -27.14 4.15 -9.26
N LEU A 350 -26.43 3.29 -8.54
CA LEU A 350 -24.98 3.38 -8.34
C LEU A 350 -24.16 3.09 -9.60
N VAL A 351 -24.76 2.37 -10.54
CA VAL A 351 -24.12 1.90 -11.78
C VAL A 351 -25.12 2.02 -12.92
N THR A 352 -24.77 2.85 -13.90
CA THR A 352 -25.54 2.94 -15.16
C THR A 352 -24.68 2.39 -16.28
N VAL A 353 -24.83 1.11 -16.55
CA VAL A 353 -24.14 0.37 -17.62
C VAL A 353 -25.18 -0.42 -18.41
N ALA A 354 -25.22 -0.21 -19.72
CA ALA A 354 -26.13 -0.92 -20.60
C ALA A 354 -25.78 -2.43 -20.68
N GLY A 355 -26.80 -3.28 -20.66
CA GLY A 355 -26.63 -4.73 -20.76
C GLY A 355 -26.40 -5.45 -19.43
N LEU A 356 -26.26 -4.75 -18.32
CA LEU A 356 -26.22 -5.39 -17.00
C LEU A 356 -27.52 -6.17 -16.74
N PRO A 357 -27.47 -7.36 -16.14
CA PRO A 357 -28.66 -8.09 -15.74
C PRO A 357 -29.44 -7.31 -14.67
N GLU A 358 -30.74 -7.56 -14.60
CA GLU A 358 -31.57 -7.02 -13.53
C GLU A 358 -31.04 -7.47 -12.15
N GLY A 359 -31.03 -6.55 -11.17
CA GLY A 359 -30.53 -6.82 -9.83
C GLY A 359 -28.99 -6.87 -9.71
N TRP A 360 -28.22 -6.55 -10.76
CA TRP A 360 -26.74 -6.61 -10.75
C TRP A 360 -26.11 -5.98 -9.53
N SER A 361 -26.51 -4.74 -9.19
CA SER A 361 -25.91 -4.04 -8.04
C SER A 361 -26.12 -4.76 -6.71
N SER A 362 -27.27 -5.41 -6.50
CA SER A 362 -27.53 -6.20 -5.31
C SER A 362 -26.73 -7.50 -5.33
N MET A 363 -26.69 -8.19 -6.45
CA MET A 363 -25.90 -9.42 -6.62
C MET A 363 -24.42 -9.15 -6.38
N GLU A 364 -23.84 -8.13 -7.03
CA GLU A 364 -22.43 -7.80 -6.92
C GLU A 364 -22.03 -7.44 -5.48
N ARG A 365 -22.87 -6.69 -4.77
CA ARG A 365 -22.56 -6.17 -3.43
C ARG A 365 -22.92 -7.09 -2.30
N CYS A 366 -23.73 -8.07 -2.52
CA CYS A 366 -24.10 -9.03 -1.49
C CYS A 366 -23.61 -10.43 -1.85
N GLU A 367 -24.10 -10.99 -2.96
CA GLU A 367 -23.86 -12.40 -3.29
C GLU A 367 -22.42 -12.66 -3.71
N LEU A 368 -21.88 -11.87 -4.64
CA LEU A 368 -20.48 -12.03 -5.08
C LEU A 368 -19.50 -11.76 -3.93
N VAL A 369 -19.70 -10.70 -3.15
CA VAL A 369 -18.84 -10.38 -2.00
C VAL A 369 -18.87 -11.49 -0.97
N ALA A 370 -20.06 -11.92 -0.57
CA ALA A 370 -20.21 -12.99 0.43
C ALA A 370 -19.61 -14.32 -0.04
N HIS A 371 -19.75 -14.64 -1.34
CA HIS A 371 -19.19 -15.86 -1.93
C HIS A 371 -17.65 -15.88 -1.85
N ILE A 372 -17.01 -14.81 -2.33
CA ILE A 372 -15.54 -14.74 -2.34
C ILE A 372 -14.94 -14.64 -0.94
N TRP A 373 -15.64 -14.02 0.02
CA TRP A 373 -15.20 -14.00 1.41
C TRP A 373 -15.30 -15.37 2.06
N ASP A 374 -16.37 -16.08 1.80
CA ASP A 374 -16.56 -17.43 2.31
C ASP A 374 -15.52 -18.40 1.70
N ASP A 375 -15.25 -18.30 0.39
CA ASP A 375 -14.18 -19.06 -0.27
C ASP A 375 -12.79 -18.76 0.32
N PHE A 376 -12.51 -17.49 0.65
CA PHE A 376 -11.27 -17.10 1.30
C PHE A 376 -11.12 -17.72 2.70
N LEU A 377 -12.20 -17.72 3.50
CA LEU A 377 -12.23 -18.32 4.84
C LEU A 377 -12.12 -19.84 4.78
N ILE A 378 -12.85 -20.50 3.86
CA ILE A 378 -12.75 -21.94 3.62
C ILE A 378 -11.31 -22.32 3.22
N ALA A 379 -10.71 -21.59 2.29
CA ALA A 379 -9.33 -21.83 1.86
C ALA A 379 -8.32 -21.61 2.99
N ASN A 380 -8.61 -20.69 3.92
CA ASN A 380 -7.76 -20.49 5.11
C ASN A 380 -7.93 -21.62 6.13
N GLY A 381 -9.13 -22.17 6.30
CA GLY A 381 -9.42 -23.38 7.07
C GLY A 381 -9.23 -23.26 8.58
N GLN A 382 -9.18 -22.05 9.15
CA GLN A 382 -9.06 -21.87 10.60
C GLN A 382 -10.36 -22.24 11.31
N GLU A 383 -10.29 -23.14 12.28
CA GLU A 383 -11.46 -23.54 13.09
C GLU A 383 -12.13 -22.31 13.73
N GLY A 384 -13.45 -22.27 13.67
CA GLY A 384 -14.26 -21.12 14.15
C GLY A 384 -14.36 -19.94 13.18
N LEU A 385 -13.43 -19.81 12.22
CA LEU A 385 -13.41 -18.76 11.19
C LEU A 385 -13.23 -19.35 9.77
N ASN A 386 -13.71 -20.55 9.54
CA ASN A 386 -13.61 -21.26 8.25
C ASN A 386 -14.86 -21.09 7.37
N SER A 387 -15.78 -20.22 7.74
CA SER A 387 -16.91 -19.80 6.91
C SER A 387 -17.44 -18.45 7.39
N LEU A 388 -17.92 -17.65 6.45
CA LEU A 388 -18.57 -16.38 6.75
C LEU A 388 -19.88 -16.57 7.56
N ALA A 389 -20.51 -17.75 7.47
CA ALA A 389 -21.69 -18.09 8.26
C ALA A 389 -21.44 -18.14 9.79
N HIS A 390 -20.19 -18.22 10.22
CA HIS A 390 -19.82 -18.25 11.64
C HIS A 390 -19.49 -16.87 12.21
N VAL A 391 -19.57 -15.82 11.39
CA VAL A 391 -19.13 -14.46 11.74
C VAL A 391 -20.32 -13.64 12.25
N ASP A 392 -20.13 -12.92 13.36
CA ASP A 392 -21.07 -11.92 13.83
C ASP A 392 -21.04 -10.68 12.90
N PRO A 393 -22.14 -10.38 12.19
CA PRO A 393 -22.19 -9.27 11.24
C PRO A 393 -21.88 -7.91 11.86
N ASP A 394 -22.21 -7.70 13.14
CA ASP A 394 -21.98 -6.41 13.82
C ASP A 394 -20.50 -6.15 14.11
N THR A 395 -19.65 -7.16 14.05
CA THR A 395 -18.20 -7.06 14.26
C THR A 395 -17.40 -6.87 12.98
N ILE A 396 -18.01 -7.01 11.80
CA ILE A 396 -17.31 -6.91 10.50
C ILE A 396 -16.83 -5.49 10.24
N PHE A 397 -17.72 -4.51 10.40
CA PHE A 397 -17.41 -3.09 10.18
C PHE A 397 -18.06 -2.22 11.26
N PRO A 398 -17.70 -2.39 12.54
CA PRO A 398 -18.25 -1.56 13.59
C PRO A 398 -17.72 -0.13 13.51
N LEU A 399 -18.54 0.82 13.92
CA LEU A 399 -18.11 2.22 14.07
C LEU A 399 -17.21 2.36 15.28
N ALA A 400 -16.08 3.04 15.12
CA ALA A 400 -15.21 3.37 16.25
C ALA A 400 -15.96 4.23 17.28
N PRO A 401 -15.70 4.06 18.59
CA PRO A 401 -16.30 4.88 19.62
C PRO A 401 -16.09 6.38 19.38
N GLY A 402 -17.16 7.17 19.50
CA GLY A 402 -17.11 8.61 19.23
C GLY A 402 -17.29 9.00 17.75
N SER A 403 -17.30 8.03 16.83
CA SER A 403 -17.60 8.31 15.43
C SER A 403 -19.06 8.71 15.22
N LEU A 404 -19.29 9.57 14.22
CA LEU A 404 -20.62 9.97 13.79
C LEU A 404 -21.40 8.74 13.29
N LYS A 405 -22.66 8.63 13.70
CA LYS A 405 -23.55 7.57 13.26
C LYS A 405 -24.15 7.89 11.89
N GLY A 406 -24.16 6.88 11.04
CA GLY A 406 -24.75 6.95 9.71
C GLY A 406 -23.74 7.36 8.62
N THR A 407 -23.87 6.73 7.46
CA THR A 407 -23.20 7.17 6.24
C THR A 407 -24.19 7.93 5.39
N PRO A 408 -23.83 9.09 4.80
CA PRO A 408 -24.70 9.79 3.84
C PRO A 408 -25.05 8.93 2.61
N ASP A 409 -24.34 7.84 2.39
CA ASP A 409 -24.44 6.94 1.25
C ASP A 409 -25.04 5.58 1.64
N ALA A 410 -26.25 5.60 2.21
CA ALA A 410 -26.97 4.39 2.60
C ALA A 410 -27.23 3.43 1.40
N ALA A 411 -27.32 3.96 0.18
CA ALA A 411 -27.47 3.16 -1.04
C ALA A 411 -26.22 2.31 -1.36
N ASN A 412 -25.05 2.70 -0.84
CA ASN A 412 -23.79 1.98 -0.98
C ASN A 412 -23.53 0.97 0.16
N ALA A 413 -24.34 0.94 1.20
CA ALA A 413 -24.10 0.09 2.34
C ALA A 413 -24.13 -1.40 1.97
N LEU A 414 -23.10 -2.14 2.41
CA LEU A 414 -23.11 -3.60 2.40
C LEU A 414 -24.06 -4.09 3.51
N ARG A 415 -24.80 -5.15 3.20
CA ARG A 415 -25.77 -5.74 4.13
C ARG A 415 -25.14 -6.93 4.84
N TRP A 416 -24.36 -6.63 5.88
CA TRP A 416 -23.57 -7.62 6.61
C TRP A 416 -24.41 -8.80 7.11
N ASP A 417 -25.62 -8.54 7.64
CA ASP A 417 -26.55 -9.54 8.13
C ASP A 417 -27.09 -10.48 7.02
N GLU A 418 -27.17 -10.02 5.78
CA GLU A 418 -27.52 -10.87 4.63
C GLU A 418 -26.31 -11.65 4.12
N MET A 419 -25.14 -11.01 4.12
CA MET A 419 -23.89 -11.61 3.66
C MET A 419 -23.50 -12.84 4.49
N VAL A 420 -23.60 -12.77 5.83
CA VAL A 420 -23.26 -13.92 6.70
C VAL A 420 -24.26 -15.09 6.57
N LYS A 421 -25.45 -14.87 6.02
CA LYS A 421 -26.45 -15.92 5.72
C LYS A 421 -26.27 -16.53 4.34
N TYR A 422 -25.56 -15.86 3.44
CA TYR A 422 -25.42 -16.29 2.04
C TYR A 422 -24.71 -17.65 1.88
N PRO A 423 -23.66 -18.00 2.65
CA PRO A 423 -23.00 -19.30 2.56
C PRO A 423 -23.93 -20.51 2.65
N LEU A 424 -25.06 -20.38 3.35
CA LEU A 424 -26.03 -21.47 3.52
C LEU A 424 -26.83 -21.81 2.25
N ARG A 425 -26.78 -20.95 1.22
CA ARG A 425 -27.57 -21.06 -0.01
C ARG A 425 -26.77 -20.80 -1.29
N ARG A 426 -25.46 -20.58 -1.18
CA ARG A 426 -24.62 -20.24 -2.33
C ARG A 426 -24.42 -21.42 -3.29
N PRO A 427 -24.22 -21.21 -4.60
CA PRO A 427 -23.76 -22.26 -5.50
C PRO A 427 -22.35 -22.75 -5.14
N ALA A 428 -21.94 -23.88 -5.69
CA ALA A 428 -20.63 -24.47 -5.42
C ALA A 428 -19.48 -23.58 -5.94
N SER A 429 -19.68 -22.86 -7.02
CA SER A 429 -18.71 -21.95 -7.61
C SER A 429 -19.32 -20.57 -7.81
N ILE A 430 -18.54 -19.52 -7.57
CA ILE A 430 -18.90 -18.13 -7.88
C ILE A 430 -19.25 -17.96 -9.36
N PHE A 431 -18.65 -18.73 -10.23
CA PHE A 431 -18.86 -18.68 -11.68
C PHE A 431 -20.19 -19.31 -12.13
N ASP A 432 -20.88 -20.01 -11.21
CA ASP A 432 -22.24 -20.55 -11.43
C ASP A 432 -23.35 -19.56 -11.07
N ILE A 433 -23.01 -18.36 -10.56
CA ILE A 433 -24.00 -17.34 -10.22
C ILE A 433 -24.69 -16.84 -11.51
N PRO A 434 -26.04 -16.91 -11.59
CA PRO A 434 -26.78 -16.49 -12.78
C PRO A 434 -26.53 -15.02 -13.14
N GLY A 435 -26.32 -14.74 -14.42
CA GLY A 435 -26.09 -13.38 -14.90
C GLY A 435 -24.64 -12.87 -14.77
N LEU A 436 -23.74 -13.60 -14.10
CA LEU A 436 -22.35 -13.16 -13.91
C LEU A 436 -21.64 -12.94 -15.25
N ARG A 437 -21.72 -13.90 -16.20
CA ARG A 437 -21.17 -13.74 -17.56
C ARG A 437 -21.68 -12.48 -18.25
N GLN A 438 -23.01 -12.31 -18.29
CA GLN A 438 -23.65 -11.14 -18.90
C GLN A 438 -23.16 -9.84 -18.27
N GLY A 439 -23.03 -9.80 -16.94
CA GLY A 439 -22.52 -8.65 -16.21
C GLY A 439 -21.08 -8.31 -16.60
N LEU A 440 -20.18 -9.31 -16.63
CA LEU A 440 -18.80 -9.09 -17.02
C LEU A 440 -18.68 -8.60 -18.48
N GLU A 441 -19.44 -9.19 -19.42
CA GLU A 441 -19.48 -8.75 -20.82
C GLU A 441 -20.01 -7.31 -20.94
N ALA A 442 -21.04 -6.93 -20.15
CA ALA A 442 -21.57 -5.57 -20.14
C ALA A 442 -20.55 -4.54 -19.63
N LEU A 443 -19.77 -4.88 -18.59
CA LEU A 443 -18.70 -4.02 -18.08
C LEU A 443 -17.58 -3.80 -19.11
N GLU A 444 -17.13 -4.87 -19.77
CA GLU A 444 -16.12 -4.79 -20.84
C GLU A 444 -16.62 -3.95 -22.02
N ASN A 445 -17.87 -4.17 -22.46
CA ASN A 445 -18.49 -3.39 -23.52
C ASN A 445 -18.61 -1.89 -23.15
N ALA A 446 -18.97 -1.58 -21.90
CA ALA A 446 -19.07 -0.20 -21.44
C ALA A 446 -17.71 0.52 -21.46
N ARG A 447 -16.62 -0.17 -21.04
CA ARG A 447 -15.27 0.38 -21.17
C ARG A 447 -14.93 0.67 -22.62
N ASN A 448 -15.11 -0.31 -23.50
CA ASN A 448 -14.81 -0.17 -24.91
C ASN A 448 -15.56 1.02 -25.54
N GLU A 449 -16.89 1.12 -25.31
CA GLU A 449 -17.71 2.19 -25.90
C GLU A 449 -17.45 3.58 -25.28
N LYS A 450 -17.25 3.66 -23.96
CA LYS A 450 -17.24 4.94 -23.22
C LYS A 450 -15.83 5.46 -22.94
N LEU A 451 -14.79 4.64 -23.14
CA LEU A 451 -13.41 5.07 -23.03
C LEU A 451 -12.66 4.83 -24.33
N GLU A 452 -12.51 3.59 -24.79
CA GLU A 452 -11.55 3.23 -25.84
C GLU A 452 -11.95 3.82 -27.20
N LYS A 453 -13.19 3.59 -27.64
CA LYS A 453 -13.71 4.21 -28.89
C LYS A 453 -13.82 5.73 -28.81
N TRP A 454 -14.16 6.27 -27.64
CA TRP A 454 -14.18 7.71 -27.41
C TRP A 454 -12.77 8.30 -27.53
N MET A 455 -11.74 7.66 -26.94
CA MET A 455 -10.34 8.06 -27.10
C MET A 455 -9.93 7.99 -28.58
N ASP A 456 -10.27 6.90 -29.29
CA ASP A 456 -9.97 6.74 -30.70
C ASP A 456 -10.61 7.82 -31.57
N GLY A 457 -11.88 8.16 -31.30
CA GLY A 457 -12.61 9.20 -32.00
C GLY A 457 -12.00 10.60 -31.88
N LEU A 458 -11.32 10.88 -30.75
CA LEU A 458 -10.60 12.13 -30.51
C LEU A 458 -9.09 12.04 -30.80
N GLY A 459 -8.58 10.84 -31.14
CA GLY A 459 -7.17 10.57 -31.34
C GLY A 459 -6.33 10.75 -30.06
N LEU A 460 -6.87 10.36 -28.91
CA LEU A 460 -6.20 10.49 -27.62
C LEU A 460 -5.35 9.25 -27.33
N ASP A 461 -4.13 9.47 -26.85
CA ASP A 461 -3.23 8.42 -26.38
C ASP A 461 -3.50 8.04 -24.91
N THR A 462 -3.87 9.02 -24.08
CA THR A 462 -4.17 8.84 -22.65
C THR A 462 -5.09 9.95 -22.15
N VAL A 463 -5.70 9.74 -20.98
CA VAL A 463 -6.46 10.75 -20.25
C VAL A 463 -5.74 11.03 -18.95
N VAL A 464 -5.59 12.32 -18.57
CA VAL A 464 -4.96 12.69 -17.31
C VAL A 464 -5.86 13.60 -16.48
N PHE A 465 -5.75 13.51 -15.18
CA PHE A 465 -6.48 14.38 -14.24
C PHE A 465 -5.81 14.39 -12.86
N PRO A 466 -5.95 15.49 -12.07
CA PRO A 466 -5.59 15.49 -10.66
C PRO A 466 -6.26 14.31 -9.95
N ALA A 467 -5.53 13.56 -9.15
CA ALA A 467 -6.07 12.36 -8.51
C ALA A 467 -7.24 12.66 -7.57
N ASN A 468 -7.25 13.83 -6.93
CA ASN A 468 -8.31 14.27 -6.02
C ASN A 468 -8.74 15.70 -6.35
N GLY A 469 -9.98 16.07 -6.00
CA GLY A 469 -10.46 17.46 -6.09
C GLY A 469 -10.09 18.29 -4.86
N ASP A 470 -9.96 17.64 -3.70
CA ASP A 470 -9.58 18.25 -2.43
C ASP A 470 -9.11 17.17 -1.43
N VAL A 471 -8.81 17.56 -0.19
CA VAL A 471 -8.41 16.68 0.91
C VAL A 471 -9.35 16.87 2.11
N GLY A 472 -9.79 15.77 2.73
CA GLY A 472 -10.64 15.79 3.92
C GLY A 472 -9.88 16.15 5.18
N ALA A 473 -10.56 16.81 6.12
CA ALA A 473 -10.00 17.10 7.44
C ALA A 473 -9.87 15.82 8.30
N ALA A 474 -8.86 15.78 9.17
CA ALA A 474 -8.57 14.62 10.03
C ALA A 474 -9.71 14.27 11.00
N ASN A 475 -10.54 15.23 11.40
CA ASN A 475 -11.69 15.02 12.29
C ASN A 475 -13.00 14.64 11.56
N ALA A 476 -12.93 14.24 10.30
CA ALA A 476 -14.12 13.90 9.50
C ALA A 476 -14.95 12.74 10.06
N ASP A 477 -14.40 11.92 10.92
CA ASP A 477 -15.10 10.83 11.61
C ASP A 477 -15.88 11.27 12.86
N CYS A 478 -15.67 12.48 13.39
CA CYS A 478 -16.32 12.97 14.62
C CYS A 478 -16.89 14.41 14.53
N ASP A 479 -16.66 15.13 13.45
CA ASP A 479 -17.22 16.46 13.21
C ASP A 479 -18.18 16.45 12.01
N GLU A 480 -19.42 16.95 12.18
CA GLU A 480 -20.44 16.87 11.14
C GLU A 480 -20.13 17.70 9.89
N VAL A 481 -19.46 18.85 10.03
CA VAL A 481 -19.12 19.72 8.91
C VAL A 481 -17.99 19.11 8.10
N ALA A 482 -16.94 18.68 8.79
CA ALA A 482 -15.82 17.96 8.20
C ALA A 482 -16.26 16.65 7.52
N SER A 483 -17.18 15.90 8.16
CA SER A 483 -17.77 14.69 7.59
C SER A 483 -18.52 14.96 6.30
N ARG A 484 -19.43 15.93 6.28
CA ARG A 484 -20.17 16.29 5.06
C ARG A 484 -19.23 16.66 3.91
N PHE A 485 -18.18 17.40 4.19
CA PHE A 485 -17.17 17.75 3.21
C PHE A 485 -16.40 16.51 2.73
N ALA A 486 -15.98 15.65 3.66
CA ALA A 486 -15.25 14.43 3.35
C ALA A 486 -16.05 13.42 2.49
N TRP A 487 -17.39 13.47 2.55
CA TRP A 487 -18.28 12.69 1.69
C TRP A 487 -18.58 13.35 0.33
N SER A 488 -18.10 14.58 0.06
CA SER A 488 -18.32 15.24 -1.22
C SER A 488 -17.54 14.56 -2.36
N ASN A 489 -18.04 14.72 -3.60
CA ASN A 489 -17.36 14.20 -4.78
C ASN A 489 -15.98 14.88 -4.94
N GLY A 490 -14.95 14.11 -5.32
CA GLY A 490 -13.57 14.57 -5.39
C GLY A 490 -12.80 14.51 -4.06
N VAL A 491 -13.48 14.22 -2.93
CA VAL A 491 -12.88 14.02 -1.59
C VAL A 491 -13.14 12.62 -1.06
N LYS A 492 -14.37 12.09 -1.26
CA LYS A 492 -14.74 10.74 -0.81
C LYS A 492 -14.01 9.63 -1.55
N TYR A 493 -13.77 9.83 -2.85
CA TYR A 493 -13.04 8.96 -3.77
C TYR A 493 -12.04 9.81 -4.56
N SER A 494 -11.01 9.17 -5.12
CA SER A 494 -10.22 9.83 -6.18
C SER A 494 -11.08 10.12 -7.40
N ASN A 495 -10.71 11.17 -8.15
CA ASN A 495 -11.29 11.49 -9.43
C ASN A 495 -11.28 10.27 -10.39
N GLY A 496 -12.27 10.18 -11.25
CA GLY A 496 -12.56 8.95 -11.99
C GLY A 496 -13.40 7.95 -11.21
N ASN A 497 -13.54 8.13 -9.90
CA ASN A 497 -14.43 7.39 -9.01
C ASN A 497 -14.41 5.86 -9.23
N ARG A 498 -15.57 5.20 -9.02
CA ARG A 498 -15.76 3.75 -9.20
C ARG A 498 -15.59 3.26 -10.65
N PRO A 499 -16.04 3.99 -11.71
CA PRO A 499 -15.91 3.51 -13.11
C PRO A 499 -14.50 3.07 -13.49
N ILE A 500 -13.46 3.75 -13.03
CA ILE A 500 -12.07 3.39 -13.33
C ILE A 500 -11.81 1.91 -13.01
N ARG A 501 -12.14 1.46 -11.80
CA ARG A 501 -11.87 0.05 -11.43
C ARG A 501 -12.95 -0.91 -11.89
N HIS A 502 -14.22 -0.53 -11.78
CA HIS A 502 -15.31 -1.41 -12.17
C HIS A 502 -15.27 -1.77 -13.65
N LEU A 503 -14.89 -0.83 -14.50
CA LEU A 503 -14.72 -1.05 -15.93
C LEU A 503 -13.30 -1.53 -16.34
N GLY A 504 -12.37 -1.69 -15.36
CA GLY A 504 -11.06 -2.27 -15.60
C GLY A 504 -10.06 -1.37 -16.32
N VAL A 505 -10.16 -0.07 -16.08
CA VAL A 505 -9.25 0.93 -16.66
C VAL A 505 -7.92 0.94 -15.90
N PRO A 506 -6.77 0.69 -16.55
CA PRO A 506 -5.46 0.81 -15.91
C PRO A 506 -5.10 2.26 -15.65
N THR A 507 -4.37 2.51 -14.55
CA THR A 507 -3.86 3.86 -14.25
C THR A 507 -2.45 3.82 -13.66
N ILE A 508 -1.69 4.89 -13.88
CA ILE A 508 -0.54 5.23 -13.07
C ILE A 508 -0.74 6.63 -12.48
N SER A 509 -0.52 6.76 -11.17
CA SER A 509 -0.59 8.04 -10.47
C SER A 509 0.80 8.45 -10.02
N VAL A 510 1.23 9.66 -10.39
CA VAL A 510 2.59 10.18 -10.18
C VAL A 510 2.51 11.52 -9.46
N PRO A 511 3.37 11.82 -8.47
CA PRO A 511 3.35 13.09 -7.76
C PRO A 511 3.42 14.30 -8.69
N MET A 512 2.50 15.27 -8.47
CA MET A 512 2.51 16.51 -9.24
C MET A 512 2.85 17.74 -8.37
N GLY A 513 3.02 17.56 -7.07
CA GLY A 513 3.43 18.61 -6.14
C GLY A 513 2.64 18.63 -4.85
N VAL A 514 2.84 19.70 -4.07
CA VAL A 514 2.22 19.95 -2.76
C VAL A 514 1.39 21.22 -2.81
N MET A 515 0.18 21.17 -2.30
CA MET A 515 -0.72 22.34 -2.17
C MET A 515 -0.14 23.35 -1.20
N ASP A 516 -0.02 24.60 -1.61
CA ASP A 516 0.62 25.67 -0.83
C ASP A 516 -0.21 26.12 0.39
N ASP A 517 -1.51 25.88 0.38
CA ASP A 517 -2.43 26.24 1.48
C ASP A 517 -2.62 25.13 2.52
N THR A 518 -2.47 23.87 2.15
CA THR A 518 -2.66 22.73 3.08
C THR A 518 -1.38 22.01 3.43
N GLY A 519 -0.34 22.11 2.62
CA GLY A 519 0.87 21.29 2.72
C GLY A 519 0.65 19.83 2.34
N MET A 520 -0.52 19.47 1.80
CA MET A 520 -0.83 18.11 1.37
C MET A 520 -0.45 17.88 -0.10
N PRO A 521 0.16 16.75 -0.44
CA PRO A 521 0.50 16.45 -1.82
C PRO A 521 -0.70 16.01 -2.65
N VAL A 522 -0.54 16.13 -3.98
CA VAL A 522 -1.51 15.66 -4.98
C VAL A 522 -0.75 15.04 -6.14
N ASN A 523 -1.30 13.93 -6.66
CA ASN A 523 -0.80 13.26 -7.86
C ASN A 523 -1.57 13.66 -9.13
N LEU A 524 -0.90 13.50 -10.28
CA LEU A 524 -1.54 13.40 -11.59
C LEU A 524 -1.76 11.91 -11.90
N THR A 525 -3.00 11.55 -12.24
CA THR A 525 -3.37 10.19 -12.66
C THR A 525 -3.44 10.14 -14.17
N PHE A 526 -2.72 9.19 -14.77
CA PHE A 526 -2.83 8.79 -16.18
C PHE A 526 -3.75 7.58 -16.25
N ALA A 527 -4.74 7.63 -17.12
CA ALA A 527 -5.69 6.55 -17.40
C ALA A 527 -5.68 6.21 -18.89
N GLY A 528 -5.78 4.95 -19.25
CA GLY A 528 -5.68 4.53 -20.64
C GLY A 528 -6.55 3.34 -20.99
N LYS A 529 -6.39 2.86 -22.22
CA LYS A 529 -7.08 1.66 -22.70
C LYS A 529 -6.61 0.45 -21.92
N ALA A 530 -7.52 -0.48 -21.67
CA ALA A 530 -7.17 -1.71 -20.99
C ALA A 530 -6.10 -2.48 -21.80
N TYR A 531 -5.15 -3.05 -21.06
CA TYR A 531 -4.02 -3.83 -21.57
C TYR A 531 -2.98 -3.04 -22.39
N ASP A 532 -3.08 -1.70 -22.41
CA ASP A 532 -2.02 -0.79 -22.86
C ASP A 532 -1.21 -0.23 -21.66
N ASP A 533 -1.08 -1.01 -20.63
CA ASP A 533 -0.39 -0.67 -19.39
C ASP A 533 1.05 -0.21 -19.62
N ASN A 534 1.76 -0.82 -20.56
CA ASN A 534 3.14 -0.45 -20.88
C ASN A 534 3.26 0.99 -21.39
N SER A 535 2.30 1.48 -22.17
CA SER A 535 2.27 2.88 -22.64
C SER A 535 2.05 3.84 -21.47
N LEU A 536 1.10 3.52 -20.56
CA LEU A 536 0.86 4.32 -19.35
C LEU A 536 2.09 4.40 -18.46
N LEU A 537 2.79 3.28 -18.26
CA LEU A 537 4.01 3.21 -17.45
C LEU A 537 5.13 4.11 -18.03
N LYS A 538 5.29 4.13 -19.38
CA LYS A 538 6.21 5.05 -20.07
C LYS A 538 5.82 6.51 -19.86
N TYR A 539 4.53 6.84 -19.99
CA TYR A 539 4.04 8.22 -19.80
C TYR A 539 4.24 8.70 -18.37
N GLY A 540 3.94 7.84 -17.39
CA GLY A 540 4.20 8.12 -15.98
C GLY A 540 5.69 8.38 -15.68
N PHE A 541 6.58 7.57 -16.28
CA PHE A 541 8.02 7.77 -16.15
C PHE A 541 8.48 9.11 -16.77
N ALA A 542 8.05 9.42 -17.99
CA ALA A 542 8.43 10.67 -18.65
C ALA A 542 7.91 11.90 -17.89
N PHE A 543 6.68 11.84 -17.35
CA PHE A 543 6.12 12.90 -16.54
C PHE A 543 6.88 13.08 -15.22
N GLU A 544 7.21 11.99 -14.51
CA GLU A 544 8.02 12.04 -13.28
C GLU A 544 9.35 12.78 -13.51
N GLN A 545 10.05 12.46 -14.62
CA GLN A 545 11.32 13.11 -14.97
C GLN A 545 11.17 14.61 -15.30
N ALA A 546 10.04 15.02 -15.86
CA ALA A 546 9.77 16.40 -16.24
C ALA A 546 9.28 17.25 -15.07
N MET A 547 8.48 16.67 -14.18
CA MET A 547 7.79 17.40 -13.11
C MET A 547 8.62 17.47 -11.81
N ASP A 548 9.35 16.40 -11.47
CA ASP A 548 10.04 16.23 -10.17
C ASP A 548 9.15 16.64 -8.98
N GLY A 549 7.89 16.18 -9.05
CA GLY A 549 6.81 16.66 -8.17
C GLY A 549 6.80 16.02 -6.77
N ARG A 550 7.67 15.03 -6.50
CA ARG A 550 7.71 14.36 -5.21
C ARG A 550 8.37 15.23 -4.14
N VAL A 551 7.70 15.36 -3.00
CA VAL A 551 8.22 16.06 -1.82
C VAL A 551 8.25 15.10 -0.63
N ARG A 552 9.34 15.13 0.13
CA ARG A 552 9.47 14.32 1.36
C ARG A 552 8.66 14.94 2.49
N PRO A 553 7.97 14.11 3.33
CA PRO A 553 7.26 14.62 4.49
C PRO A 553 8.25 15.13 5.57
N THR A 554 7.93 16.27 6.17
CA THR A 554 8.80 16.93 7.17
C THR A 554 8.64 16.38 8.58
N SER A 555 7.53 15.67 8.87
CA SER A 555 7.28 15.10 10.21
C SER A 555 8.14 13.86 10.53
N VAL A 556 8.86 13.33 9.53
CA VAL A 556 9.72 12.16 9.64
C VAL A 556 11.16 12.49 9.19
N PRO A 557 11.86 13.38 9.91
CA PRO A 557 13.19 13.83 9.53
C PRO A 557 14.22 12.69 9.52
N ALA A 558 15.42 13.00 9.08
CA ALA A 558 16.54 12.07 9.14
C ALA A 558 16.89 11.72 10.60
N LEU A 559 17.17 10.44 10.83
CA LEU A 559 17.84 9.96 12.03
C LEU A 559 19.35 9.91 11.78
N ASP A 560 20.13 9.97 12.84
CA ASP A 560 21.58 9.77 12.79
C ASP A 560 21.99 8.45 12.13
N SER A 561 21.18 7.40 12.32
CA SER A 561 21.37 6.10 11.71
C SER A 561 21.07 6.03 10.20
N ASP A 562 20.39 7.02 9.63
CA ASP A 562 20.00 7.00 8.22
C ASP A 562 21.16 7.32 7.27
N CYS A 563 22.21 7.93 7.79
CA CYS A 563 23.43 8.21 7.05
C CYS A 563 24.51 7.16 7.39
N VAL A 564 25.07 6.53 6.38
CA VAL A 564 26.11 5.51 6.53
C VAL A 564 27.37 5.98 5.82
N LYS A 565 28.47 6.06 6.58
CA LYS A 565 29.78 6.38 6.01
C LYS A 565 30.25 5.24 5.12
N VAL A 566 30.52 5.55 3.88
CA VAL A 566 31.10 4.58 2.94
C VAL A 566 32.57 4.39 3.33
N ALA A 567 32.92 3.20 3.82
CA ALA A 567 34.32 2.89 4.13
C ALA A 567 35.13 2.81 2.83
N GLN A 568 36.32 3.42 2.81
CA GLN A 568 37.25 3.28 1.67
C GLN A 568 37.72 1.82 1.56
N GLY A 569 37.32 1.15 0.49
CA GLY A 569 37.57 -0.26 0.20
C GLY A 569 36.35 -1.13 0.48
N ALA A 570 35.98 -1.96 -0.50
CA ALA A 570 34.93 -2.96 -0.32
C ALA A 570 35.25 -3.80 0.92
N ARG A 571 34.35 -3.83 1.90
CA ARG A 571 34.41 -4.87 2.95
C ARG A 571 34.06 -6.18 2.25
N PRO A 572 35.00 -7.12 2.07
CA PRO A 572 34.62 -8.41 1.54
C PRO A 572 33.62 -9.03 2.53
N TRP A 573 32.51 -9.53 2.00
CA TRP A 573 31.59 -10.34 2.81
C TRP A 573 32.38 -11.44 3.48
N ALA A 574 32.50 -11.40 4.82
CA ALA A 574 33.33 -12.33 5.56
C ALA A 574 32.79 -13.76 5.35
N SER A 575 33.63 -14.63 4.82
CA SER A 575 33.26 -16.01 4.49
C SER A 575 33.14 -16.94 5.70
N ASN A 576 33.50 -16.48 6.91
CA ASN A 576 33.55 -17.34 8.10
C ASN A 576 33.02 -16.64 9.34
N SER A 577 32.13 -17.32 10.06
CA SER A 577 31.48 -17.00 11.34
C SER A 577 30.47 -15.84 11.28
N VAL A 578 29.23 -16.18 10.95
CA VAL A 578 28.08 -15.32 11.27
C VAL A 578 27.92 -15.34 12.80
N ALA A 579 28.15 -14.19 13.46
CA ALA A 579 27.82 -14.07 14.87
C ALA A 579 26.29 -14.14 15.05
N GLU A 580 25.82 -14.78 16.10
CA GLU A 580 24.41 -14.82 16.49
C GLU A 580 24.23 -14.20 17.88
N LEU A 581 23.20 -13.34 18.00
CA LEU A 581 22.74 -12.81 19.28
C LEU A 581 21.67 -13.73 19.86
N VAL A 582 22.02 -14.51 20.87
CA VAL A 582 21.11 -15.42 21.57
C VAL A 582 20.56 -14.72 22.82
N VAL A 583 19.23 -14.56 22.88
CA VAL A 583 18.54 -14.04 24.07
C VAL A 583 18.29 -15.19 25.03
N GLN A 584 18.78 -15.05 26.28
CA GLN A 584 18.62 -16.04 27.34
C GLN A 584 17.50 -15.67 28.30
N ASN A 585 17.40 -14.40 28.65
CA ASN A 585 16.37 -13.88 29.55
C ASN A 585 15.83 -12.56 29.00
N GLN A 586 14.52 -12.37 29.16
CA GLN A 586 13.86 -11.08 28.88
C GLN A 586 12.72 -10.82 29.85
N SER A 587 12.54 -9.58 30.26
CA SER A 587 11.42 -9.16 31.09
C SER A 587 11.03 -7.72 30.81
N LYS A 588 9.72 -7.43 30.91
CA LYS A 588 9.13 -6.09 30.88
C LYS A 588 8.25 -5.94 32.09
N LYS A 589 8.48 -4.90 32.90
CA LYS A 589 7.74 -4.61 34.13
C LYS A 589 7.43 -3.13 34.19
N ILE A 590 6.37 -2.78 34.89
CA ILE A 590 6.05 -1.39 35.24
C ILE A 590 6.53 -1.20 36.70
N GLU A 591 7.45 -0.28 36.88
CA GLU A 591 8.05 0.08 38.17
C GLU A 591 7.94 1.63 38.32
N ASP A 592 7.21 2.14 39.29
CA ASP A 592 7.05 3.58 39.58
C ASP A 592 6.66 4.44 38.33
N SER A 593 5.65 3.99 37.54
CA SER A 593 5.20 4.61 36.28
C SER A 593 6.24 4.63 35.15
N MET A 594 7.29 3.84 35.32
CA MET A 594 8.28 3.58 34.26
C MET A 594 8.16 2.15 33.76
N ILE A 595 8.27 1.98 32.47
CA ILE A 595 8.44 0.66 31.87
C ILE A 595 9.93 0.33 31.93
N VAL A 596 10.26 -0.77 32.62
CA VAL A 596 11.62 -1.28 32.73
C VAL A 596 11.73 -2.57 31.94
N VAL A 597 12.60 -2.56 30.94
CA VAL A 597 12.94 -3.72 30.10
C VAL A 597 14.33 -4.20 30.47
N ARG A 598 14.46 -5.51 30.77
CA ARG A 598 15.75 -6.16 31.02
C ARG A 598 15.91 -7.33 30.04
N ILE A 599 17.04 -7.37 29.39
CA ILE A 599 17.36 -8.40 28.40
C ILE A 599 18.80 -8.86 28.66
N GLU A 600 19.01 -10.17 28.67
CA GLU A 600 20.32 -10.78 28.82
C GLU A 600 20.51 -11.84 27.74
N GLY A 601 21.73 -11.97 27.24
CA GLY A 601 22.03 -12.92 26.20
C GLY A 601 23.52 -13.22 26.06
N SER A 602 23.85 -13.97 25.03
CA SER A 602 25.22 -14.34 24.69
C SER A 602 25.47 -14.25 23.18
N LEU A 603 26.73 -14.20 22.82
CA LEU A 603 27.23 -14.27 21.45
C LEU A 603 27.60 -15.72 21.10
N VAL A 604 27.27 -16.12 19.89
CA VAL A 604 27.65 -17.46 19.37
C VAL A 604 28.29 -17.27 17.98
N PRO A 605 29.51 -17.80 17.74
CA PRO A 605 30.42 -18.39 18.72
C PRO A 605 30.96 -17.41 19.76
N SER A 606 31.36 -17.89 20.92
CA SER A 606 31.78 -17.07 22.08
C SER A 606 33.12 -16.37 21.93
N ASP A 607 33.91 -16.71 20.92
CA ASP A 607 35.22 -16.15 20.59
C ASP A 607 35.16 -15.02 19.52
N VAL A 608 33.98 -14.59 19.14
CA VAL A 608 33.80 -13.50 18.16
C VAL A 608 34.14 -12.16 18.79
N GLU A 609 35.11 -11.47 18.20
CA GLU A 609 35.43 -10.09 18.58
C GLU A 609 34.43 -9.09 17.98
N LEU A 610 33.70 -8.39 18.84
CA LEU A 610 32.79 -7.31 18.43
C LEU A 610 33.56 -6.01 18.15
N ASP A 611 33.09 -5.30 17.13
CA ASP A 611 33.40 -3.90 16.86
C ASP A 611 32.37 -3.00 17.55
N THR A 612 31.07 -3.30 17.38
CA THR A 612 29.97 -2.54 17.99
C THR A 612 28.86 -3.47 18.52
N LEU A 613 28.20 -3.00 19.59
CA LEU A 613 26.94 -3.55 20.07
C LEU A 613 25.98 -2.38 20.33
N SER A 614 24.89 -2.30 19.59
CA SER A 614 23.90 -1.24 19.67
C SER A 614 22.54 -1.78 20.05
N CYS A 615 21.82 -1.04 20.87
CA CYS A 615 20.45 -1.36 21.26
C CYS A 615 19.53 -0.16 21.13
N TYR A 616 18.36 -0.39 20.57
CA TYR A 616 17.29 0.60 20.51
C TYR A 616 16.02 0.02 21.12
N VAL A 617 15.45 0.72 22.09
CA VAL A 617 14.15 0.40 22.69
C VAL A 617 13.18 1.52 22.33
N ASN A 618 12.08 1.19 21.67
CA ASN A 618 11.15 2.17 21.08
C ASN A 618 11.87 3.27 20.26
N GLY A 619 12.91 2.84 19.51
CA GLY A 619 13.73 3.70 18.64
C GLY A 619 14.77 4.56 19.36
N GLN A 620 14.75 4.65 20.70
CA GLN A 620 15.75 5.39 21.49
C GLN A 620 16.97 4.49 21.78
N PRO A 621 18.19 5.04 21.71
CA PRO A 621 19.39 4.28 22.01
C PRO A 621 19.54 4.00 23.52
N PHE A 622 19.95 2.79 23.84
CA PHE A 622 20.32 2.37 25.19
C PHE A 622 21.67 1.66 25.19
N ASN A 623 22.41 1.82 26.28
CA ASN A 623 23.70 1.16 26.41
C ASN A 623 23.53 -0.34 26.67
N ALA A 624 24.22 -1.14 25.87
CA ALA A 624 24.42 -2.55 26.13
C ALA A 624 25.73 -2.76 26.88
N VAL A 625 25.72 -3.60 27.91
CA VAL A 625 26.92 -3.98 28.67
C VAL A 625 27.39 -5.32 28.13
N LEU A 626 28.67 -5.40 27.76
CA LEU A 626 29.33 -6.62 27.30
C LEU A 626 30.31 -7.11 28.37
N ASP A 627 30.23 -8.39 28.75
CA ASP A 627 31.15 -9.06 29.65
C ASP A 627 31.53 -10.45 29.04
N GLY A 628 32.68 -10.47 28.38
CA GLY A 628 33.10 -11.63 27.56
C GLY A 628 32.15 -11.85 26.39
N ASP A 629 31.55 -13.03 26.34
CA ASP A 629 30.52 -13.42 25.35
C ASP A 629 29.08 -13.09 25.79
N LYS A 630 28.92 -12.61 27.04
CA LYS A 630 27.60 -12.23 27.57
C LYS A 630 27.31 -10.75 27.39
N TRP A 631 26.07 -10.45 27.10
CA TRP A 631 25.59 -9.07 26.99
C TRP A 631 24.30 -8.86 27.78
N SER A 632 24.11 -7.65 28.28
CA SER A 632 22.89 -7.26 28.97
C SER A 632 22.46 -5.85 28.64
N ILE A 633 21.15 -5.62 28.69
CA ILE A 633 20.51 -4.32 28.42
C ILE A 633 19.51 -4.07 29.52
N VAL A 634 19.55 -2.86 30.08
CA VAL A 634 18.51 -2.34 30.96
C VAL A 634 18.02 -1.02 30.37
N ALA A 635 16.77 -0.97 29.97
CA ALA A 635 16.13 0.23 29.46
C ALA A 635 14.97 0.63 30.37
N SER A 636 14.88 1.91 30.69
CA SER A 636 13.76 2.47 31.44
C SER A 636 13.23 3.69 30.74
N TYR A 637 11.92 3.75 30.51
CA TYR A 637 11.24 4.86 29.86
C TYR A 637 9.84 5.05 30.45
N PRO A 638 9.28 6.29 30.45
CA PRO A 638 7.96 6.52 30.99
C PRO A 638 6.89 5.73 30.24
N GLU A 639 5.91 5.22 30.98
CA GLU A 639 4.70 4.68 30.36
C GLU A 639 4.03 5.83 29.58
N SER A 640 3.83 5.64 28.27
CA SER A 640 3.16 6.67 27.48
C SER A 640 1.71 6.82 27.93
N GLU A 641 1.25 8.04 28.14
CA GLU A 641 -0.18 8.31 28.26
C GLU A 641 -0.87 7.75 27.02
N ARG A 642 -1.73 6.77 27.22
CA ARG A 642 -2.56 6.23 26.15
C ARG A 642 -3.56 7.31 25.76
N ASP A 643 -3.73 7.52 24.46
CA ASP A 643 -4.81 8.38 23.97
C ASP A 643 -6.14 7.66 24.23
N GLN A 644 -6.78 7.97 25.36
CA GLN A 644 -7.98 7.30 25.89
C GLN A 644 -9.13 7.25 24.89
N ASN A 645 -9.16 8.12 23.88
CA ASN A 645 -10.21 8.16 22.88
C ASN A 645 -10.16 7.00 21.88
N TRP A 646 -9.00 6.31 21.79
CA TRP A 646 -8.79 5.25 20.80
C TRP A 646 -8.47 3.88 21.43
N GLU A 647 -8.40 3.79 22.76
CA GLU A 647 -8.01 2.57 23.50
C GLU A 647 -8.96 1.38 23.30
N ARG A 648 -10.21 1.60 22.93
CA ARG A 648 -11.21 0.53 22.77
C ARG A 648 -10.97 -0.36 21.54
N TRP A 649 -10.14 0.10 20.60
CA TRP A 649 -9.80 -0.60 19.38
C TRP A 649 -8.30 -0.92 19.28
N SER A 650 -7.53 -0.63 20.33
CA SER A 650 -6.10 -0.93 20.32
C SER A 650 -5.88 -2.43 20.43
N SER A 651 -5.44 -3.01 19.34
CA SER A 651 -4.87 -4.37 19.35
C SER A 651 -3.66 -4.40 20.30
N PRO A 652 -3.41 -5.52 21.01
CA PRO A 652 -2.18 -5.71 21.77
C PRO A 652 -0.91 -5.43 20.95
N ALA A 653 -0.97 -5.63 19.62
CA ALA A 653 0.13 -5.30 18.71
C ALA A 653 0.56 -3.82 18.78
N LEU A 654 -0.36 -2.89 19.04
CA LEU A 654 -0.05 -1.45 19.13
C LEU A 654 0.63 -1.03 20.45
N THR A 655 0.64 -1.90 21.43
CA THR A 655 1.25 -1.64 22.76
C THR A 655 2.59 -2.34 22.94
N GLN A 656 3.11 -3.00 21.91
CA GLN A 656 4.36 -3.72 21.96
C GLN A 656 5.55 -2.77 22.12
N THR A 657 6.50 -3.16 22.96
CA THR A 657 7.80 -2.50 23.05
C THR A 657 8.71 -3.11 21.97
N ILE A 658 9.19 -2.28 21.07
CA ILE A 658 10.06 -2.70 19.99
C ILE A 658 11.51 -2.59 20.45
N VAL A 659 12.22 -3.71 20.52
CA VAL A 659 13.64 -3.76 20.87
C VAL A 659 14.43 -4.27 19.67
N ILE A 660 15.40 -3.48 19.23
CA ILE A 660 16.30 -3.79 18.11
C ILE A 660 17.71 -3.85 18.68
N ILE A 661 18.37 -4.99 18.56
CA ILE A 661 19.76 -5.19 18.98
C ILE A 661 20.55 -5.51 17.73
N THR A 662 21.67 -4.82 17.52
CA THR A 662 22.59 -5.11 16.41
C THR A 662 24.02 -5.17 16.92
N ALA A 663 24.79 -6.10 16.41
CA ALA A 663 26.20 -6.26 16.70
C ALA A 663 26.98 -6.34 15.38
N SER A 664 28.07 -5.60 15.27
CA SER A 664 29.05 -5.78 14.20
C SER A 664 30.31 -6.41 14.74
N THR A 665 30.92 -7.29 13.96
CA THR A 665 32.18 -7.95 14.30
C THR A 665 33.36 -7.20 13.65
N LYS A 666 34.57 -7.35 14.20
CA LYS A 666 35.79 -6.83 13.57
C LYS A 666 36.05 -7.44 12.20
N SER A 667 35.53 -8.65 11.95
CA SER A 667 35.58 -9.30 10.63
C SER A 667 34.60 -8.74 9.61
N GLY A 668 33.67 -7.84 10.02
CA GLY A 668 32.71 -7.16 9.16
C GLY A 668 31.35 -7.87 9.04
N SER A 669 31.09 -8.97 9.77
CA SER A 669 29.75 -9.57 9.82
C SER A 669 28.85 -8.79 10.77
N THR A 670 27.55 -8.78 10.50
CA THR A 670 26.52 -8.16 11.35
C THR A 670 25.54 -9.22 11.85
N ALA A 671 25.25 -9.18 13.15
CA ALA A 671 24.18 -9.92 13.79
C ALA A 671 23.08 -8.97 14.25
N GLY A 672 21.85 -9.45 14.32
CA GLY A 672 20.74 -8.65 14.81
C GLY A 672 19.70 -9.49 15.53
N LYS A 673 18.92 -8.83 16.40
CA LYS A 673 17.77 -9.43 17.08
C LYS A 673 16.65 -8.41 17.20
N LEU A 674 15.44 -8.84 16.88
CA LEU A 674 14.20 -8.09 17.08
C LEU A 674 13.40 -8.77 18.20
N LEU A 675 12.99 -8.01 19.20
CA LEU A 675 12.07 -8.46 20.24
C LEU A 675 10.84 -7.54 20.26
N LEU A 676 9.68 -8.14 20.34
CA LEU A 676 8.39 -7.48 20.46
C LEU A 676 7.80 -7.86 21.84
N LEU A 677 7.93 -6.96 22.85
CA LEU A 677 7.65 -7.24 24.24
C LEU A 677 6.34 -6.60 24.72
#